data_7c76e056c94c391059bc930bc10268f7
#
_entry.id   7c76e056c94c391059bc930bc10268f7
#
_cell.length_a   1.000
_cell.length_b   1.000
_cell.length_c   1.000
_cell.angle_alpha   90.00
_cell.angle_beta   90.00
_cell.angle_gamma   90.00
#
_symmetry.space_group_name_H-M   'P 1'
#
loop_
_entity.id
_entity.type
_entity.pdbx_description
1 polymer ?
#
loop_
_entity_poly.entity_id
_entity_poly.type
_entity_poly.pdbx_seq_one_letter_code
_entity_poly.pdbx_strand_id
1 'polypeptide(L)'
;MPTDSPDARRTLGLAATTGVGVGAIVGGGILALAGVSFVTTGPSTILAFALNGIIALMTVASFAELGSRFPESGGTYTFARKALTVEAAFAVGWVVWFASVVAAVLYALGFAVFLVPVLQQAFALLGGEAPTWIGGRFALLVYALAAVMFYAWSLMRSPTGGGQWTTIGKLVVFGLLLLGGFLVLVSDLPSLPELVGRFSPFFEDGASGLAQAMGYTFIALQGFGLIVAVGGNVKDPGRNIPRAMALSVGTALAIYIPLLFLIVAVGTGGQSVVALAEENPEILVANAARNFLGAPGYWLVVLAGLLSMLSALQANVLAASSFAATMAADRTLPLRIEGLSPDGRTPAVAIKLTAGMIAFVLVAVPDVAAAGAVSSLIFLGVFALVHGIAYLVRKRAFQPSPYQSPFFPMVPWVGGGLCLALALYQAAAVPSAGVLAALWLAAGAVLFVTHLAPRARVVDARSEGFDPQLIRLRGRSPLILVPVANPENAGVLVKMAEAIAPKGVSRTQLLSVVRPPAKWEDGKLPTELVDAQGILGGALSAAIAVDLRPEALITLSDDPWAEITRIAQRSRPDAILLGIGELHQSIAAGPLERLIDRVSTDIVILRAPTDWDPDQAARILVPSRGGRAQSPIRARVLGSLTREARREVTFLGVLRESMDSSAVRASERELKALARDEARGSGTAVVLQRDDLVAEVVQRSRECDLMILGLRRSGRGRSVFGGPMLDIAMATSCPLLMISQRG
;
A
#
# COMPACT_ATOMS: atom_id res chain seq x y z
N MET A 1 26.48 -11.56 12.58
CA MET A 1 26.50 -10.34 11.76
C MET A 1 26.08 -9.21 12.66
N PRO A 2 26.80 -8.08 12.71
CA PRO A 2 26.42 -6.96 13.56
C PRO A 2 25.03 -6.46 13.14
N THR A 3 24.20 -6.21 14.14
CA THR A 3 22.87 -5.61 13.98
C THR A 3 23.04 -4.21 13.42
N ASP A 4 22.88 -4.04 12.11
CA ASP A 4 22.76 -2.73 11.49
C ASP A 4 21.59 -2.01 12.16
N SER A 5 21.89 -1.06 13.00
CA SER A 5 20.89 -0.21 13.62
C SER A 5 20.09 0.49 12.50
N PRO A 6 18.78 0.65 12.62
CA PRO A 6 17.94 1.34 11.62
C PRO A 6 18.49 2.74 11.24
N ASP A 7 19.22 3.39 12.15
CA ASP A 7 19.81 4.71 11.94
C ASP A 7 21.06 4.70 11.02
N ALA A 8 21.78 3.57 10.91
CA ALA A 8 22.95 3.46 10.02
C ALA A 8 22.58 3.54 8.52
N ARG A 9 21.30 3.29 8.16
CA ARG A 9 20.80 3.36 6.79
C ARG A 9 20.29 4.74 6.38
N ARG A 10 20.10 5.66 7.33
CA ARG A 10 19.54 6.99 7.08
C ARG A 10 20.63 7.95 6.65
N THR A 11 20.68 8.28 5.36
CA THR A 11 21.74 9.10 4.75
C THR A 11 21.29 10.49 4.30
N LEU A 12 19.97 10.67 3.99
CA LEU A 12 19.42 11.88 3.39
C LEU A 12 19.08 12.94 4.44
N GLY A 13 19.81 14.06 4.47
CA GLY A 13 19.47 15.26 5.25
C GLY A 13 18.37 16.09 4.59
N LEU A 14 17.94 17.20 5.23
CA LEU A 14 16.86 18.07 4.75
C LEU A 14 17.10 18.56 3.30
N ALA A 15 18.28 19.10 2.97
CA ALA A 15 18.56 19.64 1.65
C ALA A 15 18.48 18.54 0.56
N ALA A 16 19.05 17.36 0.81
CA ALA A 16 19.00 16.25 -0.14
C ALA A 16 17.56 15.73 -0.32
N THR A 17 16.81 15.63 0.77
CA THR A 17 15.40 15.21 0.75
C THR A 17 14.53 16.24 -0.01
N THR A 18 14.74 17.55 0.23
CA THR A 18 14.07 18.61 -0.55
C THR A 18 14.47 18.54 -2.02
N GLY A 19 15.74 18.27 -2.31
CA GLY A 19 16.23 18.09 -3.68
C GLY A 19 15.51 16.96 -4.45
N VAL A 20 15.15 15.87 -3.78
CA VAL A 20 14.34 14.81 -4.37
C VAL A 20 12.96 15.33 -4.78
N GLY A 21 12.27 16.05 -3.89
CA GLY A 21 10.95 16.62 -4.18
C GLY A 21 10.98 17.70 -5.26
N VAL A 22 11.90 18.68 -5.14
CA VAL A 22 12.06 19.74 -6.14
C VAL A 22 12.41 19.16 -7.51
N GLY A 23 13.35 18.19 -7.55
CA GLY A 23 13.75 17.53 -8.79
C GLY A 23 12.62 16.77 -9.48
N ALA A 24 11.65 16.29 -8.71
CA ALA A 24 10.48 15.59 -9.24
C ALA A 24 9.35 16.53 -9.67
N ILE A 25 9.16 17.66 -8.96
CA ILE A 25 8.09 18.62 -9.26
C ILE A 25 8.54 19.58 -10.37
N VAL A 26 9.69 20.28 -10.15
CA VAL A 26 10.13 21.38 -11.01
C VAL A 26 10.63 20.86 -12.37
N GLY A 27 9.97 21.28 -13.43
CA GLY A 27 10.40 21.08 -14.82
C GLY A 27 9.35 20.49 -15.73
N GLY A 28 9.22 19.15 -15.77
CA GLY A 28 8.44 18.47 -16.80
C GLY A 28 6.98 18.90 -16.90
N GLY A 29 6.27 18.95 -15.77
CA GLY A 29 4.84 19.22 -15.75
C GLY A 29 4.48 20.63 -16.26
N ILE A 30 5.15 21.67 -15.78
CA ILE A 30 4.85 23.05 -16.23
C ILE A 30 5.22 23.27 -17.69
N LEU A 31 6.39 22.74 -18.13
CA LEU A 31 6.85 22.91 -19.50
C LEU A 31 5.93 22.24 -20.52
N ALA A 32 5.31 21.11 -20.17
CA ALA A 32 4.40 20.39 -21.05
C ALA A 32 2.94 20.88 -21.02
N LEU A 33 2.48 21.39 -19.87
CA LEU A 33 1.04 21.59 -19.63
C LEU A 33 0.64 23.06 -19.47
N ALA A 34 1.61 23.99 -19.37
CA ALA A 34 1.28 25.40 -19.28
C ALA A 34 0.53 25.89 -20.52
N GLY A 35 0.96 25.51 -21.72
CA GLY A 35 0.28 25.89 -22.95
C GLY A 35 -1.12 25.29 -23.07
N VAL A 36 -1.29 24.01 -22.73
CA VAL A 36 -2.61 23.37 -22.68
C VAL A 36 -3.56 24.13 -21.74
N SER A 37 -3.04 24.59 -20.59
CA SER A 37 -3.82 25.39 -19.66
C SER A 37 -4.16 26.77 -20.21
N PHE A 38 -3.22 27.45 -20.88
CA PHE A 38 -3.47 28.75 -21.50
C PHE A 38 -4.51 28.68 -22.63
N VAL A 39 -4.48 27.63 -23.45
CA VAL A 39 -5.54 27.36 -24.46
C VAL A 39 -6.90 27.19 -23.78
N THR A 40 -6.95 26.52 -22.63
CA THR A 40 -8.22 26.17 -21.94
C THR A 40 -8.83 27.35 -21.19
N THR A 41 -8.02 28.25 -20.59
CA THR A 41 -8.56 29.25 -19.66
C THR A 41 -7.90 30.64 -19.79
N GLY A 42 -6.97 30.81 -20.74
CA GLY A 42 -6.25 32.07 -20.92
C GLY A 42 -5.37 32.46 -19.71
N PRO A 43 -5.20 33.76 -19.43
CA PRO A 43 -4.35 34.25 -18.33
C PRO A 43 -4.70 33.69 -16.96
N SER A 44 -5.95 33.25 -16.72
CA SER A 44 -6.38 32.62 -15.46
C SER A 44 -5.68 31.28 -15.17
N THR A 45 -4.85 30.76 -16.10
CA THR A 45 -3.88 29.70 -15.85
C THR A 45 -3.02 29.96 -14.60
N ILE A 46 -2.66 31.21 -14.34
CA ILE A 46 -1.90 31.60 -13.14
C ILE A 46 -2.73 31.26 -11.87
N LEU A 47 -4.02 31.56 -11.89
CA LEU A 47 -4.93 31.25 -10.79
C LEU A 47 -5.12 29.72 -10.67
N ALA A 48 -5.22 28.99 -11.78
CA ALA A 48 -5.32 27.52 -11.76
C ALA A 48 -4.12 26.89 -11.05
N PHE A 49 -2.88 27.32 -11.34
CA PHE A 49 -1.68 26.83 -10.65
C PHE A 49 -1.63 27.27 -9.18
N ALA A 50 -2.06 28.48 -8.85
CA ALA A 50 -2.11 28.96 -7.46
C ALA A 50 -3.10 28.14 -6.62
N LEU A 51 -4.33 27.88 -7.13
CA LEU A 51 -5.34 27.06 -6.47
C LEU A 51 -4.88 25.60 -6.33
N ASN A 52 -4.31 25.03 -7.38
CA ASN A 52 -3.69 23.71 -7.32
C ASN A 52 -2.56 23.67 -6.28
N GLY A 53 -1.81 24.75 -6.14
CA GLY A 53 -0.79 24.90 -5.10
C GLY A 53 -1.36 24.83 -3.68
N ILE A 54 -2.51 25.47 -3.44
CA ILE A 54 -3.21 25.40 -2.15
C ILE A 54 -3.66 23.95 -1.86
N ILE A 55 -4.26 23.28 -2.85
CA ILE A 55 -4.69 21.89 -2.72
C ILE A 55 -3.46 20.98 -2.46
N ALA A 56 -2.34 21.20 -3.18
CA ALA A 56 -1.11 20.47 -2.99
C ALA A 56 -0.52 20.68 -1.59
N LEU A 57 -0.53 21.90 -1.03
CA LEU A 57 -0.07 22.17 0.33
C LEU A 57 -0.94 21.50 1.40
N MET A 58 -2.27 21.48 1.22
CA MET A 58 -3.17 20.73 2.10
C MET A 58 -2.86 19.22 2.03
N THR A 59 -2.60 18.70 0.82
CA THR A 59 -2.22 17.32 0.60
C THR A 59 -0.87 16.99 1.25
N VAL A 60 0.11 17.89 1.10
CA VAL A 60 1.42 17.79 1.78
C VAL A 60 1.25 17.67 3.30
N ALA A 61 0.35 18.42 3.92
CA ALA A 61 0.11 18.34 5.36
C ALA A 61 -0.34 16.93 5.79
N SER A 62 -1.25 16.29 5.03
CA SER A 62 -1.69 14.92 5.30
C SER A 62 -0.62 13.87 5.00
N PHE A 63 0.11 13.99 3.89
CA PHE A 63 1.24 13.13 3.56
C PHE A 63 2.37 13.22 4.59
N ALA A 64 2.67 14.42 5.04
CA ALA A 64 3.71 14.69 6.04
C ALA A 64 3.38 14.05 7.39
N GLU A 65 2.13 14.08 7.81
CA GLU A 65 1.68 13.40 9.03
C GLU A 65 1.88 11.89 8.91
N LEU A 66 1.44 11.28 7.80
CA LEU A 66 1.62 9.86 7.55
C LEU A 66 3.09 9.47 7.37
N GLY A 67 3.85 10.23 6.61
CA GLY A 67 5.28 9.99 6.35
C GLY A 67 6.16 10.15 7.59
N SER A 68 5.82 11.07 8.51
CA SER A 68 6.50 11.22 9.79
C SER A 68 6.26 10.04 10.73
N ARG A 69 5.05 9.44 10.64
CA ARG A 69 4.65 8.30 11.47
C ARG A 69 5.15 6.97 10.91
N PHE A 70 5.14 6.82 9.61
CA PHE A 70 5.53 5.59 8.91
C PHE A 70 6.70 5.87 7.95
N PRO A 71 7.90 6.16 8.47
CA PRO A 71 9.06 6.53 7.67
C PRO A 71 9.71 5.29 7.02
N GLU A 72 8.91 4.52 6.29
CA GLU A 72 9.34 3.32 5.55
C GLU A 72 9.31 3.61 4.05
N SER A 73 10.17 2.95 3.31
CA SER A 73 10.11 3.00 1.85
C SER A 73 8.88 2.26 1.33
N GLY A 74 8.20 2.81 0.33
CA GLY A 74 6.98 2.22 -0.24
C GLY A 74 5.82 3.19 -0.37
N GLY A 75 5.99 4.43 0.09
CA GLY A 75 5.08 5.54 -0.18
C GLY A 75 3.63 5.32 0.27
N THR A 76 2.69 5.77 -0.53
CA THR A 76 1.25 5.76 -0.24
C THR A 76 0.69 4.36 0.03
N TYR A 77 1.18 3.33 -0.67
CA TYR A 77 0.76 1.95 -0.46
C TYR A 77 1.06 1.48 0.96
N THR A 78 2.23 1.83 1.51
CA THR A 78 2.60 1.50 2.90
C THR A 78 1.63 2.10 3.91
N PHE A 79 1.18 3.33 3.70
CA PHE A 79 0.17 3.97 4.56
C PHE A 79 -1.17 3.22 4.53
N ALA A 80 -1.63 2.90 3.31
CA ALA A 80 -2.86 2.17 3.12
C ALA A 80 -2.81 0.79 3.78
N ARG A 81 -1.71 0.06 3.61
CA ARG A 81 -1.51 -1.27 4.20
C ARG A 81 -1.57 -1.26 5.73
N LYS A 82 -1.04 -0.21 6.36
CA LYS A 82 -1.04 -0.11 7.84
C LYS A 82 -2.38 0.34 8.42
N ALA A 83 -3.11 1.17 7.69
CA ALA A 83 -4.32 1.82 8.20
C ALA A 83 -5.64 1.19 7.73
N LEU A 84 -5.61 0.44 6.62
CA LEU A 84 -6.81 -0.10 5.98
C LEU A 84 -6.78 -1.63 5.93
N THR A 85 -7.91 -2.23 5.56
CA THR A 85 -7.98 -3.67 5.26
C THR A 85 -7.14 -4.00 4.02
N VAL A 86 -6.80 -5.28 3.84
CA VAL A 86 -5.98 -5.72 2.71
C VAL A 86 -6.63 -5.43 1.36
N GLU A 87 -7.97 -5.52 1.29
CA GLU A 87 -8.75 -5.18 0.10
C GLU A 87 -8.60 -3.70 -0.27
N ALA A 88 -8.80 -2.83 0.72
CA ALA A 88 -8.68 -1.38 0.52
C ALA A 88 -7.21 -0.97 0.24
N ALA A 89 -6.25 -1.60 0.92
CA ALA A 89 -4.83 -1.37 0.66
C ALA A 89 -4.43 -1.80 -0.76
N PHE A 90 -4.97 -2.94 -1.25
CA PHE A 90 -4.78 -3.35 -2.64
C PHE A 90 -5.34 -2.29 -3.60
N ALA A 91 -6.57 -1.81 -3.39
CA ALA A 91 -7.18 -0.81 -4.25
C ALA A 91 -6.33 0.47 -4.33
N VAL A 92 -5.83 0.96 -3.17
CA VAL A 92 -4.92 2.11 -3.13
C VAL A 92 -3.62 1.82 -3.88
N GLY A 93 -2.97 0.69 -3.63
CA GLY A 93 -1.74 0.29 -4.32
C GLY A 93 -1.91 0.17 -5.83
N TRP A 94 -3.02 -0.42 -6.28
CA TRP A 94 -3.38 -0.58 -7.68
C TRP A 94 -3.55 0.76 -8.39
N VAL A 95 -4.20 1.73 -7.73
CA VAL A 95 -4.38 3.09 -8.26
C VAL A 95 -3.07 3.86 -8.27
N VAL A 96 -2.28 3.79 -7.20
CA VAL A 96 -0.97 4.48 -7.10
C VAL A 96 0.03 3.96 -8.13
N TRP A 97 0.05 2.63 -8.36
CA TRP A 97 0.88 2.05 -9.41
C TRP A 97 0.50 2.61 -10.79
N PHE A 98 -0.79 2.64 -11.10
CA PHE A 98 -1.28 3.19 -12.36
C PHE A 98 -1.04 4.70 -12.48
N ALA A 99 -1.20 5.47 -11.41
CA ALA A 99 -0.88 6.90 -11.38
C ALA A 99 0.56 7.15 -11.87
N SER A 100 1.53 6.37 -11.35
CA SER A 100 2.93 6.49 -11.75
C SER A 100 3.17 5.98 -13.18
N VAL A 101 2.43 4.96 -13.66
CA VAL A 101 2.49 4.49 -15.05
C VAL A 101 2.03 5.60 -16.01
N VAL A 102 0.89 6.22 -15.74
CA VAL A 102 0.33 7.27 -16.62
C VAL A 102 1.17 8.56 -16.56
N ALA A 103 1.72 8.91 -15.39
CA ALA A 103 2.68 10.00 -15.28
C ALA A 103 3.94 9.73 -16.12
N ALA A 104 4.44 8.50 -16.13
CA ALA A 104 5.55 8.13 -16.99
C ALA A 104 5.20 8.27 -18.49
N VAL A 105 3.97 7.95 -18.89
CA VAL A 105 3.47 8.19 -20.27
C VAL A 105 3.50 9.67 -20.62
N LEU A 106 2.98 10.54 -19.73
CA LEU A 106 3.03 11.99 -19.91
C LEU A 106 4.45 12.50 -20.18
N TYR A 107 5.41 12.08 -19.32
CA TYR A 107 6.78 12.52 -19.43
C TYR A 107 7.51 11.91 -20.64
N ALA A 108 7.16 10.71 -21.06
CA ALA A 108 7.70 10.09 -22.27
C ALA A 108 7.21 10.82 -23.53
N LEU A 109 5.92 11.16 -23.61
CA LEU A 109 5.37 11.96 -24.70
C LEU A 109 5.95 13.38 -24.70
N GLY A 110 6.02 14.03 -23.53
CA GLY A 110 6.64 15.33 -23.40
C GLY A 110 8.11 15.33 -23.87
N PHE A 111 8.90 14.32 -23.51
CA PHE A 111 10.25 14.13 -24.02
C PHE A 111 10.25 14.04 -25.56
N ALA A 112 9.36 13.23 -26.14
CA ALA A 112 9.30 13.07 -27.59
C ALA A 112 9.02 14.39 -28.30
N VAL A 113 8.08 15.20 -27.78
CA VAL A 113 7.76 16.53 -28.34
C VAL A 113 8.96 17.49 -28.26
N PHE A 114 9.64 17.56 -27.09
CA PHE A 114 10.82 18.42 -26.94
C PHE A 114 12.03 17.93 -27.75
N LEU A 115 12.06 16.67 -28.18
CA LEU A 115 13.12 16.13 -29.04
C LEU A 115 12.97 16.60 -30.49
N VAL A 116 11.76 16.85 -30.98
CA VAL A 116 11.50 17.24 -32.38
C VAL A 116 12.26 18.49 -32.80
N PRO A 117 12.24 19.63 -32.07
CA PRO A 117 13.03 20.81 -32.41
C PRO A 117 14.52 20.54 -32.50
N VAL A 118 15.06 19.66 -31.64
CA VAL A 118 16.49 19.30 -31.65
C VAL A 118 16.85 18.54 -32.90
N LEU A 119 16.00 17.57 -33.30
CA LEU A 119 16.19 16.82 -34.55
C LEU A 119 16.08 17.75 -35.78
N GLN A 120 15.08 18.62 -35.81
CA GLN A 120 14.91 19.61 -36.87
C GLN A 120 16.16 20.49 -37.03
N GLN A 121 16.70 21.00 -35.91
CA GLN A 121 17.92 21.78 -35.93
C GLN A 121 19.13 20.97 -36.40
N ALA A 122 19.24 19.71 -36.00
CA ALA A 122 20.31 18.82 -36.44
C ALA A 122 20.29 18.61 -37.97
N PHE A 123 19.11 18.41 -38.54
CA PHE A 123 18.95 18.32 -40.00
C PHE A 123 19.33 19.62 -40.69
N ALA A 124 18.90 20.77 -40.19
CA ALA A 124 19.27 22.08 -40.71
C ALA A 124 20.79 22.34 -40.71
N LEU A 125 21.48 21.91 -39.61
CA LEU A 125 22.94 22.00 -39.53
C LEU A 125 23.67 21.09 -40.56
N LEU A 126 23.03 19.99 -40.97
CA LEU A 126 23.56 19.10 -41.99
C LEU A 126 23.22 19.56 -43.40
N GLY A 127 22.58 20.74 -43.55
CA GLY A 127 22.25 21.35 -44.85
C GLY A 127 21.01 20.76 -45.52
N GLY A 128 20.18 20.00 -44.77
CA GLY A 128 18.93 19.40 -45.22
C GLY A 128 17.69 19.93 -44.51
N GLU A 129 16.53 19.80 -45.18
CA GLU A 129 15.25 20.02 -44.51
C GLU A 129 14.84 18.78 -43.70
N ALA A 130 14.34 19.01 -42.49
CA ALA A 130 13.86 17.91 -41.66
C ALA A 130 12.62 17.26 -42.28
N PRO A 131 12.58 15.93 -42.47
CA PRO A 131 11.40 15.25 -43.00
C PRO A 131 10.15 15.50 -42.14
N THR A 132 9.01 15.70 -42.77
CA THR A 132 7.73 16.05 -42.10
C THR A 132 7.27 14.98 -41.12
N TRP A 133 7.65 13.71 -41.30
CA TRP A 133 7.26 12.61 -40.42
C TRP A 133 7.93 12.66 -39.02
N ILE A 134 9.03 13.44 -38.84
CA ILE A 134 9.75 13.53 -37.54
C ILE A 134 8.85 14.03 -36.41
N GLY A 135 7.91 14.95 -36.69
CA GLY A 135 6.90 15.42 -35.73
C GLY A 135 5.61 14.61 -35.75
N GLY A 136 5.50 13.60 -36.61
CA GLY A 136 4.29 12.79 -36.71
C GLY A 136 4.07 11.89 -35.49
N ARG A 137 2.82 11.53 -35.22
CA ARG A 137 2.41 10.70 -34.10
C ARG A 137 3.23 9.40 -33.97
N PHE A 138 3.48 8.73 -35.07
CA PHE A 138 4.27 7.48 -35.04
C PHE A 138 5.70 7.72 -34.55
N ALA A 139 6.35 8.77 -35.02
CA ALA A 139 7.71 9.12 -34.58
C ALA A 139 7.74 9.48 -33.11
N LEU A 140 6.77 10.27 -32.63
CA LEU A 140 6.64 10.62 -31.21
C LEU A 140 6.47 9.36 -30.33
N LEU A 141 5.67 8.39 -30.75
CA LEU A 141 5.51 7.11 -30.06
C LEU A 141 6.83 6.32 -30.01
N VAL A 142 7.58 6.29 -31.11
CA VAL A 142 8.89 5.61 -31.18
C VAL A 142 9.89 6.26 -30.23
N TYR A 143 9.98 7.60 -30.22
CA TYR A 143 10.90 8.34 -29.32
C TYR A 143 10.50 8.12 -27.86
N ALA A 144 9.23 8.22 -27.53
CA ALA A 144 8.71 7.97 -26.19
C ALA A 144 9.01 6.54 -25.71
N LEU A 145 8.73 5.54 -26.57
CA LEU A 145 9.01 4.14 -26.27
C LEU A 145 10.51 3.87 -26.10
N ALA A 146 11.36 4.47 -26.95
CA ALA A 146 12.82 4.36 -26.82
C ALA A 146 13.31 4.89 -25.46
N ALA A 147 12.78 6.03 -25.01
CA ALA A 147 13.11 6.59 -23.71
C ALA A 147 12.67 5.68 -22.56
N VAL A 148 11.46 5.13 -22.62
CA VAL A 148 10.94 4.17 -21.63
C VAL A 148 11.82 2.92 -21.54
N MET A 149 12.16 2.34 -22.69
CA MET A 149 13.00 1.13 -22.76
C MET A 149 14.42 1.39 -22.27
N PHE A 150 14.99 2.55 -22.62
CA PHE A 150 16.30 2.98 -22.13
C PHE A 150 16.35 3.07 -20.60
N TYR A 151 15.35 3.74 -19.99
CA TYR A 151 15.31 3.85 -18.54
C TYR A 151 14.96 2.55 -17.83
N ALA A 152 14.10 1.72 -18.40
CA ALA A 152 13.85 0.39 -17.88
C ALA A 152 15.14 -0.45 -17.84
N TRP A 153 15.92 -0.42 -18.92
CA TRP A 153 17.21 -1.09 -19.01
C TRP A 153 18.24 -0.50 -18.03
N SER A 154 18.34 0.83 -17.95
CA SER A 154 19.24 1.54 -17.03
C SER A 154 18.97 1.21 -15.57
N LEU A 155 17.69 1.25 -15.16
CA LEU A 155 17.24 0.94 -13.79
C LEU A 155 17.47 -0.54 -13.40
N MET A 156 17.43 -1.46 -14.37
CA MET A 156 17.78 -2.86 -14.09
C MET A 156 19.27 -3.06 -13.78
N ARG A 157 20.14 -2.13 -14.25
CA ARG A 157 21.59 -2.18 -14.02
C ARG A 157 22.05 -1.37 -12.82
N SER A 158 21.41 -0.22 -12.59
CA SER A 158 21.75 0.68 -11.49
C SER A 158 20.50 1.34 -10.91
N PRO A 159 20.24 1.17 -9.61
CA PRO A 159 19.07 1.77 -8.96
C PRO A 159 19.23 3.26 -8.66
N THR A 160 20.37 3.86 -8.94
CA THR A 160 20.64 5.28 -8.67
C THR A 160 19.92 6.15 -9.68
N GLY A 161 18.84 6.81 -9.22
CA GLY A 161 18.12 7.84 -9.98
C GLY A 161 18.94 9.09 -10.21
N GLY A 162 18.45 9.95 -11.13
CA GLY A 162 19.11 11.17 -11.59
C GLY A 162 19.70 12.03 -10.46
N GLY A 163 20.93 12.43 -10.64
CA GLY A 163 21.72 13.05 -9.59
C GLY A 163 21.24 14.45 -9.21
N GLN A 164 21.75 14.95 -8.09
CA GLN A 164 21.53 16.33 -7.62
C GLN A 164 21.88 17.39 -8.69
N TRP A 165 22.80 17.09 -9.56
CA TRP A 165 23.23 17.97 -10.66
C TRP A 165 22.12 18.29 -11.66
N THR A 166 21.25 17.34 -11.98
CA THR A 166 20.11 17.60 -12.87
C THR A 166 19.09 18.53 -12.23
N THR A 167 18.87 18.41 -10.92
CA THR A 167 17.98 19.30 -10.16
C THR A 167 18.56 20.71 -10.08
N ILE A 168 19.85 20.85 -9.80
CA ILE A 168 20.53 22.16 -9.77
C ILE A 168 20.49 22.80 -11.16
N GLY A 169 20.78 22.04 -12.22
CA GLY A 169 20.71 22.54 -13.59
C GLY A 169 19.34 23.10 -13.95
N LYS A 170 18.26 22.39 -13.59
CA LYS A 170 16.89 22.87 -13.79
C LYS A 170 16.61 24.20 -13.05
N LEU A 171 16.99 24.28 -11.77
CA LEU A 171 16.79 25.50 -10.98
C LEU A 171 17.55 26.68 -11.55
N VAL A 172 18.76 26.47 -12.05
CA VAL A 172 19.54 27.52 -12.74
C VAL A 172 18.83 28.00 -14.00
N VAL A 173 18.30 27.06 -14.82
CA VAL A 173 17.57 27.43 -16.04
C VAL A 173 16.33 28.25 -15.70
N PHE A 174 15.50 27.79 -14.75
CA PHE A 174 14.31 28.53 -14.34
C PHE A 174 14.67 29.87 -13.71
N GLY A 175 15.76 29.94 -12.95
CA GLY A 175 16.28 31.19 -12.40
C GLY A 175 16.69 32.17 -13.50
N LEU A 176 17.37 31.71 -14.54
CA LEU A 176 17.75 32.53 -15.70
C LEU A 176 16.52 33.01 -16.49
N LEU A 177 15.52 32.17 -16.66
CA LEU A 177 14.25 32.52 -17.31
C LEU A 177 13.50 33.62 -16.52
N LEU A 178 13.39 33.45 -15.20
CA LEU A 178 12.75 34.46 -14.35
C LEU A 178 13.51 35.76 -14.33
N LEU A 179 14.83 35.68 -14.19
CA LEU A 179 15.69 36.90 -14.20
C LEU A 179 15.63 37.62 -15.55
N GLY A 180 15.73 36.86 -16.66
CA GLY A 180 15.68 37.42 -18.00
C GLY A 180 14.34 38.05 -18.31
N GLY A 181 13.22 37.34 -18.02
CA GLY A 181 11.88 37.88 -18.20
C GLY A 181 11.60 39.10 -17.32
N PHE A 182 12.08 39.11 -16.07
CA PHE A 182 11.97 40.27 -15.18
C PHE A 182 12.80 41.48 -15.68
N LEU A 183 14.02 41.25 -16.16
CA LEU A 183 14.85 42.32 -16.73
C LEU A 183 14.19 42.96 -17.95
N VAL A 184 13.60 42.16 -18.84
CA VAL A 184 12.85 42.66 -20.00
C VAL A 184 11.60 43.43 -19.54
N LEU A 185 10.85 42.91 -18.58
CA LEU A 185 9.70 43.62 -18.03
C LEU A 185 10.05 45.01 -17.43
N VAL A 186 11.20 45.10 -16.77
CA VAL A 186 11.67 46.38 -16.17
C VAL A 186 12.27 47.32 -17.21
N SER A 187 13.01 46.80 -18.21
CA SER A 187 13.62 47.60 -19.27
C SER A 187 12.61 48.20 -20.26
N ASP A 188 11.54 47.49 -20.51
CA ASP A 188 10.44 47.91 -21.40
C ASP A 188 9.11 47.78 -20.65
N LEU A 189 9.00 48.60 -19.56
CA LEU A 189 7.84 48.53 -18.66
C LEU A 189 6.57 49.02 -19.41
N PRO A 190 5.66 48.12 -19.75
CA PRO A 190 4.43 48.53 -20.44
C PRO A 190 3.62 49.45 -19.56
N SER A 191 2.87 50.35 -20.17
CA SER A 191 1.87 51.17 -19.43
C SER A 191 0.89 50.25 -18.69
N LEU A 192 0.35 50.69 -17.54
CA LEU A 192 -0.62 49.90 -16.79
C LEU A 192 -1.82 49.46 -17.63
N PRO A 193 -2.45 50.32 -18.49
CA PRO A 193 -3.52 49.90 -19.39
C PRO A 193 -3.11 48.78 -20.38
N GLU A 194 -1.91 48.88 -20.91
CA GLU A 194 -1.36 47.89 -21.85
C GLU A 194 -1.07 46.55 -21.15
N LEU A 195 -0.48 46.59 -19.98
CA LEU A 195 -0.25 45.39 -19.16
C LEU A 195 -1.58 44.72 -18.81
N VAL A 196 -2.58 45.48 -18.32
CA VAL A 196 -3.95 44.98 -18.01
C VAL A 196 -4.59 44.42 -19.29
N GLY A 197 -4.39 45.03 -20.44
CA GLY A 197 -4.89 44.58 -21.73
C GLY A 197 -4.36 43.19 -22.11
N ARG A 198 -3.07 42.87 -21.79
CA ARG A 198 -2.48 41.55 -22.03
C ARG A 198 -3.09 40.42 -21.20
N PHE A 199 -3.73 40.76 -20.06
CA PHE A 199 -4.45 39.85 -19.20
C PHE A 199 -5.97 39.83 -19.48
N SER A 200 -6.44 40.43 -20.56
CA SER A 200 -7.87 40.51 -20.87
C SER A 200 -8.21 39.79 -22.18
N PRO A 201 -9.19 38.86 -22.20
CA PRO A 201 -10.01 38.44 -21.07
C PRO A 201 -9.20 37.57 -20.09
N PHE A 202 -9.40 37.78 -18.76
CA PHE A 202 -8.66 36.99 -17.76
C PHE A 202 -9.13 35.53 -17.70
N PHE A 203 -10.43 35.30 -17.87
CA PHE A 203 -11.07 34.00 -17.97
C PHE A 203 -11.62 33.83 -19.39
N GLU A 204 -11.02 32.94 -20.20
CA GLU A 204 -11.50 32.65 -21.54
C GLU A 204 -12.84 31.89 -21.52
N ASP A 205 -12.90 30.77 -20.79
CA ASP A 205 -14.09 29.91 -20.63
C ASP A 205 -14.74 30.00 -19.25
N GLY A 206 -14.55 31.08 -18.53
CA GLY A 206 -15.11 31.28 -17.19
C GLY A 206 -14.63 30.26 -16.15
N ALA A 207 -15.52 29.92 -15.20
CA ALA A 207 -15.20 29.01 -14.11
C ALA A 207 -14.99 27.55 -14.60
N SER A 208 -15.65 27.15 -15.68
CA SER A 208 -15.49 25.81 -16.28
C SER A 208 -14.11 25.62 -16.87
N GLY A 209 -13.62 26.61 -17.62
CA GLY A 209 -12.27 26.60 -18.17
C GLY A 209 -11.20 26.57 -17.06
N LEU A 210 -11.39 27.38 -15.99
CA LEU A 210 -10.51 27.35 -14.83
C LEU A 210 -10.45 25.95 -14.17
N ALA A 211 -11.60 25.34 -13.92
CA ALA A 211 -11.65 23.99 -13.32
C ALA A 211 -11.02 22.94 -14.22
N GLN A 212 -11.21 23.03 -15.54
CA GLN A 212 -10.60 22.14 -16.50
C GLN A 212 -9.07 22.33 -16.57
N ALA A 213 -8.60 23.57 -16.57
CA ALA A 213 -7.17 23.90 -16.51
C ALA A 213 -6.52 23.36 -15.22
N MET A 214 -7.20 23.51 -14.08
CA MET A 214 -6.76 22.89 -12.82
C MET A 214 -6.66 21.36 -12.98
N GLY A 215 -7.65 20.73 -13.61
CA GLY A 215 -7.65 19.28 -13.88
C GLY A 215 -6.49 18.82 -14.76
N TYR A 216 -6.10 19.57 -15.79
CA TYR A 216 -4.94 19.24 -16.62
C TYR A 216 -3.61 19.42 -15.90
N THR A 217 -3.49 20.48 -15.07
CA THR A 217 -2.19 20.93 -14.56
C THR A 217 -1.86 20.45 -13.15
N PHE A 218 -2.78 19.80 -12.45
CA PHE A 218 -2.53 19.32 -11.08
C PHE A 218 -1.31 18.40 -10.99
N ILE A 219 -1.09 17.57 -11.99
CA ILE A 219 0.08 16.67 -12.09
C ILE A 219 1.41 17.44 -12.03
N ALA A 220 1.46 18.71 -12.48
CA ALA A 220 2.68 19.50 -12.46
C ALA A 220 3.20 19.83 -11.05
N LEU A 221 2.35 19.72 -10.02
CA LEU A 221 2.70 19.89 -8.61
C LEU A 221 2.88 18.55 -7.87
N GLN A 222 2.66 17.43 -8.53
CA GLN A 222 2.89 16.08 -8.01
C GLN A 222 4.41 15.80 -7.97
N GLY A 223 4.91 15.10 -7.03
CA GLY A 223 6.35 14.77 -6.91
C GLY A 223 6.82 14.79 -5.46
N PHE A 224 6.16 15.56 -4.58
CA PHE A 224 6.44 15.52 -3.15
C PHE A 224 6.18 14.11 -2.54
N GLY A 225 5.29 13.31 -3.13
CA GLY A 225 5.04 11.93 -2.74
C GLY A 225 6.28 11.02 -2.85
N LEU A 226 7.24 11.35 -3.74
CA LEU A 226 8.50 10.61 -3.87
C LEU A 226 9.39 10.77 -2.64
N ILE A 227 9.27 11.86 -1.88
CA ILE A 227 9.97 12.04 -0.60
C ILE A 227 9.59 10.92 0.37
N VAL A 228 8.31 10.55 0.41
CA VAL A 228 7.85 9.45 1.26
C VAL A 228 8.32 8.09 0.75
N ALA A 229 8.42 7.92 -0.57
CA ALA A 229 8.94 6.67 -1.14
C ALA A 229 10.38 6.38 -0.73
N VAL A 230 11.18 7.42 -0.43
CA VAL A 230 12.55 7.31 0.10
C VAL A 230 12.64 7.54 1.61
N GLY A 231 11.50 7.61 2.30
CA GLY A 231 11.40 7.97 3.73
C GLY A 231 12.26 7.13 4.66
N GLY A 232 12.51 5.85 4.32
CA GLY A 232 13.41 4.97 5.07
C GLY A 232 14.86 5.43 5.11
N ASN A 233 15.29 6.25 4.15
CA ASN A 233 16.67 6.78 4.05
C ASN A 233 16.80 8.20 4.63
N VAL A 234 15.71 8.82 5.09
CA VAL A 234 15.71 10.20 5.59
C VAL A 234 16.15 10.26 7.04
N LYS A 235 17.12 11.12 7.34
CA LYS A 235 17.53 11.45 8.71
C LYS A 235 16.43 12.24 9.39
N ASP A 236 16.17 11.97 10.68
CA ASP A 236 15.12 12.63 11.47
C ASP A 236 13.79 12.77 10.70
N PRO A 237 13.19 11.65 10.25
CA PRO A 237 12.06 11.67 9.31
C PRO A 237 10.86 12.45 9.85
N GLY A 238 10.63 12.41 11.16
CA GLY A 238 9.55 13.18 11.81
C GLY A 238 9.63 14.70 11.57
N ARG A 239 10.84 15.23 11.34
CA ARG A 239 11.09 16.66 11.13
C ARG A 239 11.40 16.97 9.68
N ASN A 240 12.22 16.15 9.02
CA ASN A 240 12.75 16.46 7.69
C ASN A 240 11.75 16.13 6.57
N ILE A 241 10.94 15.07 6.69
CA ILE A 241 9.92 14.74 5.68
C ILE A 241 8.88 15.88 5.54
N PRO A 242 8.23 16.37 6.63
CA PRO A 242 7.27 17.47 6.51
C PRO A 242 7.87 18.74 5.91
N ARG A 243 9.07 19.13 6.34
CA ARG A 243 9.75 20.33 5.87
C ARG A 243 10.16 20.22 4.40
N ALA A 244 10.74 19.08 4.02
CA ALA A 244 11.17 18.86 2.65
C ALA A 244 9.98 18.89 1.67
N MET A 245 8.84 18.31 2.05
CA MET A 245 7.63 18.33 1.23
C MET A 245 7.09 19.75 1.04
N ALA A 246 6.96 20.50 2.15
CA ALA A 246 6.47 21.88 2.09
C ALA A 246 7.42 22.80 1.29
N LEU A 247 8.73 22.69 1.53
CA LEU A 247 9.75 23.44 0.78
C LEU A 247 9.73 23.08 -0.71
N SER A 248 9.52 21.83 -1.07
CA SER A 248 9.49 21.40 -2.49
C SER A 248 8.30 22.00 -3.24
N VAL A 249 7.11 21.98 -2.68
CA VAL A 249 5.91 22.60 -3.29
C VAL A 249 6.03 24.12 -3.26
N GLY A 250 6.51 24.70 -2.16
CA GLY A 250 6.76 26.15 -2.07
C GLY A 250 7.75 26.67 -3.13
N THR A 251 8.84 25.94 -3.35
CA THR A 251 9.83 26.26 -4.40
C THR A 251 9.20 26.16 -5.79
N ALA A 252 8.40 25.14 -6.05
CA ALA A 252 7.72 25.00 -7.34
C ALA A 252 6.75 26.18 -7.59
N LEU A 253 5.94 26.55 -6.61
CA LEU A 253 5.02 27.70 -6.73
C LEU A 253 5.76 29.03 -6.90
N ALA A 254 6.89 29.23 -6.19
CA ALA A 254 7.74 30.40 -6.33
C ALA A 254 8.39 30.52 -7.72
N ILE A 255 8.50 29.43 -8.45
CA ILE A 255 8.96 29.41 -9.85
C ILE A 255 7.78 29.54 -10.81
N TYR A 256 6.73 28.75 -10.62
CA TYR A 256 5.65 28.59 -11.60
C TYR A 256 4.79 29.83 -11.73
N ILE A 257 4.38 30.45 -10.61
CA ILE A 257 3.50 31.62 -10.65
C ILE A 257 4.17 32.81 -11.32
N PRO A 258 5.42 33.21 -10.96
CA PRO A 258 6.12 34.27 -11.68
C PRO A 258 6.40 33.94 -13.14
N LEU A 259 6.75 32.68 -13.47
CA LEU A 259 6.99 32.28 -14.86
C LEU A 259 5.75 32.46 -15.73
N LEU A 260 4.60 31.96 -15.25
CA LEU A 260 3.32 32.09 -15.97
C LEU A 260 2.92 33.56 -16.13
N PHE A 261 3.17 34.40 -15.09
CA PHE A 261 2.96 35.84 -15.18
C PHE A 261 3.86 36.47 -16.26
N LEU A 262 5.16 36.15 -16.28
CA LEU A 262 6.10 36.68 -17.27
C LEU A 262 5.77 36.23 -18.71
N ILE A 263 5.26 35.03 -18.89
CA ILE A 263 4.80 34.53 -20.19
C ILE A 263 3.69 35.46 -20.73
N VAL A 264 2.69 35.80 -19.91
CA VAL A 264 1.61 36.74 -20.30
C VAL A 264 2.13 38.16 -20.47
N ALA A 265 2.96 38.63 -19.54
CA ALA A 265 3.40 40.02 -19.50
C ALA A 265 4.36 40.41 -20.62
N VAL A 266 5.36 39.52 -20.94
CA VAL A 266 6.44 39.85 -21.89
C VAL A 266 6.72 38.74 -22.90
N GLY A 267 6.16 37.53 -22.71
CA GLY A 267 6.46 36.37 -23.56
C GLY A 267 5.63 36.23 -24.82
N THR A 268 4.60 37.05 -25.03
CA THR A 268 3.62 36.87 -26.09
C THR A 268 4.04 37.44 -27.46
N GLY A 269 5.07 38.26 -27.51
CA GLY A 269 5.54 38.85 -28.78
C GLY A 269 4.52 39.73 -29.50
N GLY A 270 3.54 40.28 -28.75
CA GLY A 270 2.49 41.18 -29.31
C GLY A 270 1.18 40.51 -29.69
N GLN A 271 1.06 39.20 -29.58
CA GLN A 271 -0.21 38.46 -29.77
C GLN A 271 -0.84 38.12 -28.40
N SER A 272 -2.04 37.51 -28.38
CA SER A 272 -2.63 37.00 -27.14
C SER A 272 -1.88 35.74 -26.69
N VAL A 273 -1.86 35.49 -25.38
CA VAL A 273 -1.24 34.26 -24.85
C VAL A 273 -1.95 33.00 -25.35
N VAL A 274 -3.26 33.08 -25.59
CA VAL A 274 -4.06 32.00 -26.13
C VAL A 274 -3.64 31.67 -27.56
N ALA A 275 -3.52 32.69 -28.44
CA ALA A 275 -3.08 32.50 -29.82
C ALA A 275 -1.66 31.88 -29.90
N LEU A 276 -0.73 32.36 -29.04
CA LEU A 276 0.62 31.78 -28.96
C LEU A 276 0.57 30.33 -28.47
N ALA A 277 -0.35 30.00 -27.56
CA ALA A 277 -0.51 28.65 -27.03
C ALA A 277 -1.15 27.69 -28.03
N GLU A 278 -2.09 28.16 -28.85
CA GLU A 278 -2.76 27.36 -29.91
C GLU A 278 -1.82 26.93 -31.02
N GLU A 279 -0.76 27.73 -31.32
CA GLU A 279 0.23 27.35 -32.31
C GLU A 279 0.95 26.04 -31.93
N ASN A 280 1.44 25.95 -30.67
CA ASN A 280 2.15 24.78 -30.16
C ASN A 280 2.06 24.73 -28.61
N PRO A 281 1.02 24.15 -28.06
CA PRO A 281 0.77 24.22 -26.61
C PRO A 281 1.88 23.54 -25.77
N GLU A 282 2.50 22.47 -26.29
CA GLU A 282 3.50 21.72 -25.55
C GLU A 282 4.87 22.43 -25.43
N ILE A 283 5.18 23.36 -26.35
CA ILE A 283 6.44 24.11 -26.36
C ILE A 283 6.23 25.62 -26.13
N LEU A 284 5.06 26.03 -25.67
CA LEU A 284 4.71 27.43 -25.39
C LEU A 284 5.78 28.16 -24.59
N VAL A 285 6.29 27.54 -23.52
CA VAL A 285 7.30 28.17 -22.64
C VAL A 285 8.60 28.46 -23.40
N ALA A 286 9.00 27.59 -24.34
CA ALA A 286 10.17 27.82 -25.18
C ALA A 286 9.93 28.95 -26.19
N ASN A 287 8.75 29.01 -26.80
CA ASN A 287 8.38 30.08 -27.71
C ASN A 287 8.32 31.44 -26.99
N ALA A 288 7.70 31.48 -25.80
CA ALA A 288 7.70 32.68 -24.95
C ALA A 288 9.12 33.11 -24.58
N ALA A 289 10.00 32.17 -24.19
CA ALA A 289 11.40 32.46 -23.89
C ALA A 289 12.17 33.01 -25.10
N ARG A 290 11.84 32.58 -26.32
CA ARG A 290 12.37 33.15 -27.56
C ARG A 290 12.01 34.63 -27.67
N ASN A 291 10.81 35.03 -27.32
CA ASN A 291 10.32 36.40 -27.45
C ASN A 291 11.04 37.38 -26.50
N PHE A 292 11.47 36.96 -25.31
CA PHE A 292 12.16 37.86 -24.37
C PHE A 292 13.66 37.58 -24.18
N LEU A 293 14.20 36.39 -24.50
CA LEU A 293 15.63 36.08 -24.43
C LEU A 293 16.23 35.69 -25.80
N GLY A 294 15.46 35.75 -26.88
CA GLY A 294 15.90 35.37 -28.20
C GLY A 294 16.16 33.85 -28.37
N ALA A 295 16.93 33.50 -29.39
CA ALA A 295 17.27 32.09 -29.66
C ALA A 295 17.95 31.36 -28.47
N PRO A 296 18.85 31.98 -27.68
CA PRO A 296 19.38 31.33 -26.48
C PRO A 296 18.30 30.91 -25.48
N GLY A 297 17.30 31.77 -25.24
CA GLY A 297 16.19 31.46 -24.34
C GLY A 297 15.39 30.26 -24.80
N TYR A 298 15.09 30.19 -26.11
CA TYR A 298 14.39 29.02 -26.69
C TYR A 298 15.13 27.70 -26.41
N TRP A 299 16.43 27.67 -26.79
CA TRP A 299 17.23 26.44 -26.66
C TRP A 299 17.50 26.07 -25.20
N LEU A 300 17.61 27.05 -24.32
CA LEU A 300 17.73 26.80 -22.88
C LEU A 300 16.47 26.05 -22.33
N VAL A 301 15.29 26.48 -22.74
CA VAL A 301 14.03 25.81 -22.33
C VAL A 301 13.91 24.45 -22.99
N VAL A 302 14.21 24.29 -24.27
CA VAL A 302 14.14 22.98 -24.96
C VAL A 302 15.07 21.97 -24.29
N LEU A 303 16.31 22.32 -24.02
CA LEU A 303 17.27 21.42 -23.36
C LEU A 303 16.85 21.10 -21.92
N ALA A 304 16.40 22.11 -21.17
CA ALA A 304 15.88 21.89 -19.82
C ALA A 304 14.63 21.02 -19.82
N GLY A 305 13.75 21.19 -20.82
CA GLY A 305 12.57 20.36 -21.03
C GLY A 305 12.94 18.89 -21.23
N LEU A 306 13.84 18.60 -22.16
CA LEU A 306 14.35 17.25 -22.40
C LEU A 306 14.89 16.60 -21.13
N LEU A 307 15.77 17.28 -20.41
CA LEU A 307 16.36 16.75 -19.17
C LEU A 307 15.33 16.58 -18.08
N SER A 308 14.35 17.48 -18.00
CA SER A 308 13.27 17.40 -17.00
C SER A 308 12.33 16.27 -17.27
N MET A 309 11.92 16.07 -18.53
CA MET A 309 11.04 14.96 -18.92
C MET A 309 11.69 13.60 -18.66
N LEU A 310 12.97 13.46 -19.05
CA LEU A 310 13.74 12.23 -18.83
C LEU A 310 13.91 11.93 -17.34
N SER A 311 14.24 12.95 -16.52
CA SER A 311 14.36 12.80 -15.07
C SER A 311 13.06 12.40 -14.41
N ALA A 312 11.93 13.02 -14.83
CA ALA A 312 10.61 12.69 -14.30
C ALA A 312 10.13 11.30 -14.77
N LEU A 313 10.40 10.92 -16.03
CA LEU A 313 10.15 9.59 -16.55
C LEU A 313 10.86 8.52 -15.70
N GLN A 314 12.17 8.69 -15.49
CA GLN A 314 12.97 7.77 -14.68
C GLN A 314 12.41 7.62 -13.26
N ALA A 315 12.06 8.72 -12.61
CA ALA A 315 11.53 8.74 -11.26
C ALA A 315 10.18 7.98 -11.18
N ASN A 316 9.29 8.16 -12.16
CA ASN A 316 8.00 7.49 -12.19
C ASN A 316 8.10 6.00 -12.54
N VAL A 317 9.01 5.60 -13.44
CA VAL A 317 9.29 4.17 -13.71
C VAL A 317 9.80 3.48 -12.46
N LEU A 318 10.73 4.12 -11.73
CA LEU A 318 11.26 3.58 -10.47
C LEU A 318 10.16 3.48 -9.40
N ALA A 319 9.37 4.54 -9.22
CA ALA A 319 8.28 4.55 -8.25
C ALA A 319 7.22 3.47 -8.54
N ALA A 320 6.75 3.39 -9.78
CA ALA A 320 5.79 2.38 -10.21
C ALA A 320 6.32 0.96 -10.01
N SER A 321 7.58 0.71 -10.36
CA SER A 321 8.21 -0.59 -10.17
C SER A 321 8.36 -0.95 -8.68
N SER A 322 8.64 0.03 -7.83
CA SER A 322 8.73 -0.15 -6.38
C SER A 322 7.36 -0.48 -5.77
N PHE A 323 6.29 0.19 -6.21
CA PHE A 323 4.93 -0.13 -5.78
C PHE A 323 4.54 -1.56 -6.17
N ALA A 324 4.77 -1.95 -7.43
CA ALA A 324 4.48 -3.29 -7.90
C ALA A 324 5.26 -4.37 -7.13
N ALA A 325 6.55 -4.14 -6.84
CA ALA A 325 7.38 -5.04 -6.05
C ALA A 325 6.90 -5.16 -4.60
N THR A 326 6.54 -4.03 -3.96
CA THR A 326 6.02 -4.03 -2.58
C THR A 326 4.67 -4.75 -2.49
N MET A 327 3.78 -4.52 -3.46
CA MET A 327 2.51 -5.23 -3.55
C MET A 327 2.69 -6.74 -3.76
N ALA A 328 3.71 -7.14 -4.53
CA ALA A 328 4.03 -8.56 -4.73
C ALA A 328 4.59 -9.21 -3.45
N ALA A 329 5.43 -8.50 -2.70
CA ALA A 329 5.92 -8.96 -1.40
C ALA A 329 4.78 -9.22 -0.40
N ASP A 330 3.70 -8.41 -0.48
CA ASP A 330 2.49 -8.54 0.34
C ASP A 330 1.45 -9.50 -0.24
N ARG A 331 1.75 -10.20 -1.33
CA ARG A 331 0.83 -11.11 -2.05
C ARG A 331 -0.42 -10.43 -2.62
N THR A 332 -0.44 -9.13 -2.66
CA THR A 332 -1.47 -8.36 -3.37
C THR A 332 -1.19 -8.24 -4.88
N LEU A 333 -0.02 -8.74 -5.33
CA LEU A 333 0.31 -9.06 -6.72
C LEU A 333 1.01 -10.43 -6.78
N PRO A 334 1.11 -11.06 -7.99
CA PRO A 334 1.81 -12.33 -8.13
C PRO A 334 3.27 -12.25 -7.66
N LEU A 335 3.71 -13.22 -6.86
CA LEU A 335 5.06 -13.29 -6.28
C LEU A 335 6.19 -13.14 -7.29
N ARG A 336 5.99 -13.60 -8.52
CA ARG A 336 7.01 -13.54 -9.59
C ARG A 336 7.47 -12.10 -9.86
N ILE A 337 6.64 -11.11 -9.53
CA ILE A 337 6.93 -9.68 -9.74
C ILE A 337 7.98 -9.17 -8.73
N GLU A 338 8.11 -9.81 -7.55
CA GLU A 338 9.17 -9.52 -6.56
C GLU A 338 10.57 -9.86 -7.07
N GLY A 339 10.67 -10.62 -8.19
CA GLY A 339 11.93 -11.15 -8.71
C GLY A 339 12.99 -10.07 -8.88
N LEU A 340 14.08 -10.22 -8.13
CA LEU A 340 15.23 -9.31 -8.16
C LEU A 340 16.11 -9.59 -9.41
N SER A 341 16.91 -8.58 -9.77
CA SER A 341 17.98 -8.73 -10.77
C SER A 341 19.00 -9.76 -10.28
N PRO A 342 19.86 -10.30 -11.17
CA PRO A 342 20.92 -11.22 -10.79
C PRO A 342 21.82 -10.69 -9.66
N ASP A 343 22.00 -9.36 -9.60
CA ASP A 343 22.78 -8.67 -8.57
C ASP A 343 22.02 -8.46 -7.26
N GLY A 344 20.76 -8.89 -7.17
CA GLY A 344 19.91 -8.79 -5.98
C GLY A 344 19.50 -7.39 -5.56
N ARG A 345 19.76 -6.36 -6.39
CA ARG A 345 19.60 -4.94 -6.03
C ARG A 345 18.31 -4.30 -6.53
N THR A 346 17.76 -4.75 -7.66
CA THR A 346 16.60 -4.12 -8.29
C THR A 346 15.50 -5.12 -8.61
N PRO A 347 14.20 -4.73 -8.52
CA PRO A 347 13.08 -5.59 -8.85
C PRO A 347 12.89 -5.68 -10.38
N ALA A 348 13.74 -6.47 -11.06
CA ALA A 348 13.82 -6.52 -12.52
C ALA A 348 12.50 -6.91 -13.19
N VAL A 349 11.74 -7.83 -12.59
CA VAL A 349 10.44 -8.25 -13.15
C VAL A 349 9.40 -7.14 -13.01
N ALA A 350 9.38 -6.41 -11.89
CA ALA A 350 8.49 -5.28 -11.70
C ALA A 350 8.81 -4.14 -12.69
N ILE A 351 10.12 -3.88 -12.95
CA ILE A 351 10.54 -2.87 -13.94
C ILE A 351 10.06 -3.27 -15.35
N LYS A 352 10.25 -4.51 -15.77
CA LYS A 352 9.80 -5.00 -17.08
C LYS A 352 8.27 -4.92 -17.23
N LEU A 353 7.53 -5.33 -16.19
CA LEU A 353 6.07 -5.26 -16.18
C LEU A 353 5.61 -3.81 -16.28
N THR A 354 6.19 -2.92 -15.49
CA THR A 354 5.86 -1.48 -15.50
C THR A 354 6.18 -0.85 -16.85
N ALA A 355 7.34 -1.14 -17.45
CA ALA A 355 7.69 -0.65 -18.79
C ALA A 355 6.72 -1.16 -19.86
N GLY A 356 6.31 -2.42 -19.78
CA GLY A 356 5.27 -2.99 -20.67
C GLY A 356 3.92 -2.31 -20.50
N MET A 357 3.52 -1.99 -19.26
CA MET A 357 2.29 -1.22 -18.99
C MET A 357 2.37 0.21 -19.53
N ILE A 358 3.50 0.89 -19.34
CA ILE A 358 3.73 2.23 -19.91
C ILE A 358 3.62 2.18 -21.43
N ALA A 359 4.28 1.21 -22.09
CA ALA A 359 4.19 1.03 -23.53
C ALA A 359 2.75 0.78 -24.02
N PHE A 360 1.98 -0.03 -23.29
CA PHE A 360 0.58 -0.29 -23.59
C PHE A 360 -0.28 0.98 -23.49
N VAL A 361 -0.16 1.73 -22.38
CA VAL A 361 -0.93 2.95 -22.14
C VAL A 361 -0.51 4.06 -23.12
N LEU A 362 0.78 4.12 -23.50
CA LEU A 362 1.32 5.09 -24.47
C LEU A 362 0.62 4.99 -25.83
N VAL A 363 0.26 3.79 -26.27
CA VAL A 363 -0.50 3.58 -27.53
C VAL A 363 -1.96 4.04 -27.39
N ALA A 364 -2.54 3.90 -26.20
CA ALA A 364 -3.95 4.23 -25.94
C ALA A 364 -4.18 5.74 -25.73
N VAL A 365 -3.18 6.49 -25.27
CA VAL A 365 -3.28 7.93 -24.99
C VAL A 365 -2.90 8.73 -26.24
N PRO A 366 -3.77 9.67 -26.74
CA PRO A 366 -3.55 10.31 -28.02
C PRO A 366 -2.44 11.38 -28.01
N ASP A 367 -2.31 12.15 -26.94
CA ASP A 367 -1.43 13.33 -26.84
C ASP A 367 -1.03 13.66 -25.40
N VAL A 368 -0.23 14.69 -25.24
CA VAL A 368 0.28 15.16 -23.93
C VAL A 368 -0.83 15.68 -23.04
N ALA A 369 -1.83 16.38 -23.60
CA ALA A 369 -2.96 16.91 -22.85
C ALA A 369 -3.82 15.79 -22.23
N ALA A 370 -4.15 14.76 -23.03
CA ALA A 370 -4.86 13.59 -22.54
C ALA A 370 -4.05 12.84 -21.47
N ALA A 371 -2.73 12.68 -21.66
CA ALA A 371 -1.85 12.10 -20.64
C ALA A 371 -1.88 12.89 -19.34
N GLY A 372 -1.83 14.22 -19.43
CA GLY A 372 -1.96 15.13 -18.30
C GLY A 372 -3.29 14.99 -17.55
N ALA A 373 -4.40 14.93 -18.33
CA ALA A 373 -5.74 14.77 -17.79
C ALA A 373 -5.90 13.45 -17.01
N VAL A 374 -5.49 12.33 -17.61
CA VAL A 374 -5.55 11.00 -16.96
C VAL A 374 -4.68 10.96 -15.73
N SER A 375 -3.44 11.49 -15.81
CA SER A 375 -2.51 11.52 -14.68
C SER A 375 -3.06 12.33 -13.51
N SER A 376 -3.54 13.55 -13.78
CA SER A 376 -4.13 14.42 -12.76
C SER A 376 -5.35 13.79 -12.11
N LEU A 377 -6.27 13.23 -12.91
CA LEU A 377 -7.46 12.53 -12.40
C LEU A 377 -7.09 11.45 -11.38
N ILE A 378 -6.13 10.59 -11.72
CA ILE A 378 -5.77 9.46 -10.89
C ILE A 378 -5.02 9.93 -9.63
N PHE A 379 -4.09 10.90 -9.75
CA PHE A 379 -3.40 11.45 -8.58
C PHE A 379 -4.33 12.18 -7.62
N LEU A 380 -5.31 12.93 -8.14
CA LEU A 380 -6.35 13.56 -7.31
C LEU A 380 -7.15 12.51 -6.53
N GLY A 381 -7.51 11.40 -7.18
CA GLY A 381 -8.14 10.25 -6.51
C GLY A 381 -7.26 9.65 -5.42
N VAL A 382 -5.97 9.43 -5.69
CA VAL A 382 -4.99 8.97 -4.69
C VAL A 382 -4.89 9.93 -3.52
N PHE A 383 -4.84 11.23 -3.77
CA PHE A 383 -4.69 12.24 -2.72
C PHE A 383 -5.94 12.36 -1.85
N ALA A 384 -7.13 12.24 -2.44
CA ALA A 384 -8.37 12.13 -1.68
C ALA A 384 -8.34 10.92 -0.71
N LEU A 385 -7.85 9.76 -1.18
CA LEU A 385 -7.66 8.58 -0.33
C LEU A 385 -6.64 8.82 0.78
N VAL A 386 -5.52 9.50 0.50
CA VAL A 386 -4.48 9.82 1.51
C VAL A 386 -5.03 10.73 2.60
N HIS A 387 -5.83 11.75 2.26
CA HIS A 387 -6.53 12.57 3.24
C HIS A 387 -7.44 11.73 4.15
N GLY A 388 -8.19 10.78 3.57
CA GLY A 388 -9.01 9.84 4.32
C GLY A 388 -8.18 8.94 5.25
N ILE A 389 -7.04 8.41 4.76
CA ILE A 389 -6.12 7.61 5.57
C ILE A 389 -5.54 8.43 6.72
N ALA A 390 -5.09 9.67 6.48
CA ALA A 390 -4.54 10.55 7.50
C ALA A 390 -5.58 10.85 8.60
N TYR A 391 -6.82 11.12 8.23
CA TYR A 391 -7.93 11.29 9.17
C TYR A 391 -8.15 10.03 10.04
N LEU A 392 -8.22 8.85 9.41
CA LEU A 392 -8.44 7.58 10.11
C LEU A 392 -7.29 7.24 11.06
N VAL A 393 -6.04 7.39 10.59
CA VAL A 393 -4.85 7.12 11.40
C VAL A 393 -4.81 8.02 12.62
N ARG A 394 -5.03 9.33 12.46
CA ARG A 394 -5.00 10.27 13.58
C ARG A 394 -6.11 10.00 14.60
N LYS A 395 -7.30 9.61 14.14
CA LYS A 395 -8.43 9.27 15.03
C LYS A 395 -8.22 7.96 15.80
N ARG A 396 -7.51 6.99 15.21
CA ARG A 396 -7.37 5.62 15.76
C ARG A 396 -6.05 5.37 16.46
N ALA A 397 -5.03 6.18 16.20
CA ALA A 397 -3.72 6.01 16.78
C ALA A 397 -3.70 6.28 18.29
N PHE A 398 -2.92 5.47 19.03
CA PHE A 398 -2.74 5.65 20.46
C PHE A 398 -1.79 6.82 20.78
N GLN A 399 -0.70 6.91 20.03
CA GLN A 399 0.29 7.96 20.19
C GLN A 399 0.15 8.98 19.05
N PRO A 400 0.36 10.26 19.33
CA PRO A 400 0.35 11.29 18.29
C PRO A 400 1.48 11.05 17.26
N SER A 401 1.27 11.46 16.01
CA SER A 401 2.32 11.46 15.01
C SER A 401 3.40 12.49 15.37
N PRO A 402 4.68 12.25 15.01
CA PRO A 402 5.76 13.23 15.26
C PRO A 402 5.47 14.61 14.62
N TYR A 403 4.83 14.62 13.46
CA TYR A 403 4.24 15.80 12.86
C TYR A 403 2.73 15.62 12.79
N GLN A 404 2.00 16.68 13.13
CA GLN A 404 0.55 16.71 13.05
C GLN A 404 0.13 17.78 12.05
N SER A 405 -0.75 17.41 11.10
CA SER A 405 -1.37 18.34 10.16
C SER A 405 -2.10 19.43 10.92
N PRO A 406 -1.90 20.74 10.56
CA PRO A 406 -2.61 21.83 11.20
C PRO A 406 -4.12 21.76 10.92
N PHE A 407 -4.91 22.48 11.70
CA PHE A 407 -6.35 22.61 11.51
C PHE A 407 -7.12 21.30 11.32
N PHE A 408 -6.75 20.25 12.05
CA PHE A 408 -7.49 19.00 12.03
C PHE A 408 -8.87 19.16 12.68
N PRO A 409 -9.95 18.61 12.13
CA PRO A 409 -10.03 17.72 10.95
C PRO A 409 -10.25 18.46 9.62
N MET A 410 -10.22 19.79 9.60
CA MET A 410 -10.58 20.61 8.44
C MET A 410 -9.68 20.32 7.21
N VAL A 411 -8.36 20.28 7.39
CA VAL A 411 -7.41 20.03 6.27
C VAL A 411 -7.67 18.70 5.58
N PRO A 412 -7.79 17.54 6.27
CA PRO A 412 -8.14 16.29 5.59
C PRO A 412 -9.52 16.32 4.91
N TRP A 413 -10.52 16.94 5.51
CA TRP A 413 -11.87 16.98 4.93
C TRP A 413 -11.95 17.90 3.71
N VAL A 414 -11.46 19.14 3.83
CA VAL A 414 -11.50 20.11 2.73
C VAL A 414 -10.55 19.69 1.62
N GLY A 415 -9.31 19.32 1.96
CA GLY A 415 -8.32 18.88 0.96
C GLY A 415 -8.79 17.62 0.22
N GLY A 416 -9.28 16.61 0.96
CA GLY A 416 -9.84 15.40 0.37
C GLY A 416 -11.09 15.67 -0.47
N GLY A 417 -11.99 16.53 -0.01
CA GLY A 417 -13.20 16.95 -0.73
C GLY A 417 -12.87 17.67 -2.03
N LEU A 418 -11.92 18.62 -2.01
CA LEU A 418 -11.47 19.34 -3.20
C LEU A 418 -10.78 18.41 -4.21
N CYS A 419 -9.91 17.52 -3.74
CA CYS A 419 -9.29 16.51 -4.61
C CYS A 419 -10.33 15.62 -5.27
N LEU A 420 -11.32 15.13 -4.50
CA LEU A 420 -12.38 14.28 -5.03
C LEU A 420 -13.29 15.04 -6.01
N ALA A 421 -13.69 16.25 -5.67
CA ALA A 421 -14.54 17.08 -6.55
C ALA A 421 -13.84 17.37 -7.89
N LEU A 422 -12.56 17.75 -7.84
CA LEU A 422 -11.78 18.02 -9.04
C LEU A 422 -11.54 16.74 -9.86
N ALA A 423 -11.33 15.58 -9.21
CA ALA A 423 -11.22 14.30 -9.90
C ALA A 423 -12.52 13.92 -10.63
N LEU A 424 -13.68 14.07 -9.96
CA LEU A 424 -14.98 13.79 -10.57
C LEU A 424 -15.30 14.77 -11.73
N TYR A 425 -14.98 16.04 -11.54
CA TYR A 425 -15.11 17.03 -12.61
C TYR A 425 -14.24 16.66 -13.83
N GLN A 426 -12.97 16.31 -13.60
CA GLN A 426 -12.04 15.92 -14.66
C GLN A 426 -12.49 14.63 -15.39
N ALA A 427 -13.05 13.66 -14.67
CA ALA A 427 -13.61 12.45 -15.29
C ALA A 427 -14.82 12.75 -16.19
N ALA A 428 -15.61 13.77 -15.86
CA ALA A 428 -16.74 14.21 -16.66
C ALA A 428 -16.29 15.10 -17.84
N ALA A 429 -15.34 16.01 -17.62
CA ALA A 429 -14.83 16.93 -18.63
C ALA A 429 -13.97 16.22 -19.70
N VAL A 430 -13.26 15.15 -19.31
CA VAL A 430 -12.44 14.32 -20.23
C VAL A 430 -12.88 12.86 -20.10
N PRO A 431 -13.95 12.43 -20.83
CA PRO A 431 -14.53 11.10 -20.67
C PRO A 431 -13.56 9.95 -20.93
N SER A 432 -12.60 10.12 -21.86
CA SER A 432 -11.57 9.12 -22.14
C SER A 432 -10.70 8.83 -20.90
N ALA A 433 -10.37 9.86 -20.11
CA ALA A 433 -9.63 9.71 -18.85
C ALA A 433 -10.46 8.96 -17.82
N GLY A 434 -11.75 9.31 -17.68
CA GLY A 434 -12.68 8.62 -16.76
C GLY A 434 -12.87 7.14 -17.11
N VAL A 435 -13.08 6.83 -18.40
CA VAL A 435 -13.23 5.45 -18.90
C VAL A 435 -11.96 4.63 -18.63
N LEU A 436 -10.78 5.17 -18.94
CA LEU A 436 -9.52 4.46 -18.72
C LEU A 436 -9.31 4.16 -17.22
N ALA A 437 -9.60 5.13 -16.35
CA ALA A 437 -9.53 4.93 -14.90
C ALA A 437 -10.53 3.87 -14.40
N ALA A 438 -11.77 3.90 -14.90
CA ALA A 438 -12.80 2.93 -14.53
C ALA A 438 -12.45 1.49 -14.99
N LEU A 439 -11.96 1.34 -16.21
CA LEU A 439 -11.50 0.04 -16.72
C LEU A 439 -10.34 -0.51 -15.90
N TRP A 440 -9.40 0.34 -15.51
CA TRP A 440 -8.28 -0.07 -14.66
C TRP A 440 -8.74 -0.53 -13.28
N LEU A 441 -9.65 0.20 -12.63
CA LEU A 441 -10.22 -0.18 -11.34
C LEU A 441 -11.00 -1.50 -11.44
N ALA A 442 -11.80 -1.68 -12.47
CA ALA A 442 -12.55 -2.91 -12.71
C ALA A 442 -11.61 -4.11 -12.90
N ALA A 443 -10.56 -3.96 -13.72
CA ALA A 443 -9.55 -5.00 -13.93
C ALA A 443 -8.86 -5.41 -12.62
N GLY A 444 -8.48 -4.43 -11.78
CA GLY A 444 -7.90 -4.68 -10.46
C GLY A 444 -8.85 -5.42 -9.52
N ALA A 445 -10.11 -5.01 -9.47
CA ALA A 445 -11.12 -5.65 -8.62
C ALA A 445 -11.34 -7.13 -9.02
N VAL A 446 -11.48 -7.40 -10.31
CA VAL A 446 -11.60 -8.78 -10.83
C VAL A 446 -10.37 -9.60 -10.50
N LEU A 447 -9.17 -9.08 -10.76
CA LEU A 447 -7.91 -9.77 -10.49
C LEU A 447 -7.77 -10.11 -8.98
N PHE A 448 -8.09 -9.16 -8.12
CA PHE A 448 -7.98 -9.35 -6.68
C PHE A 448 -8.95 -10.41 -6.17
N VAL A 449 -10.23 -10.27 -6.49
CA VAL A 449 -11.27 -11.17 -5.98
C VAL A 449 -11.06 -12.60 -6.47
N THR A 450 -10.67 -12.78 -7.73
CA THR A 450 -10.53 -14.11 -8.34
C THR A 450 -9.25 -14.85 -7.95
N HIS A 451 -8.12 -14.14 -7.78
CA HIS A 451 -6.82 -14.79 -7.68
C HIS A 451 -5.97 -14.40 -6.47
N LEU A 452 -6.08 -13.16 -5.96
CA LEU A 452 -5.10 -12.64 -5.01
C LEU A 452 -5.60 -12.63 -3.57
N ALA A 453 -6.88 -12.40 -3.33
CA ALA A 453 -7.47 -12.22 -2.00
C ALA A 453 -7.12 -13.33 -0.97
N PRO A 454 -7.16 -14.63 -1.30
CA PRO A 454 -6.89 -15.67 -0.30
C PRO A 454 -5.48 -15.59 0.29
N ARG A 455 -4.46 -15.37 -0.56
CA ARG A 455 -3.06 -15.28 -0.13
C ARG A 455 -2.77 -13.96 0.57
N ALA A 456 -3.29 -12.87 0.05
CA ALA A 456 -3.14 -11.54 0.65
C ALA A 456 -3.68 -11.49 2.08
N ARG A 457 -4.83 -12.12 2.35
CA ARG A 457 -5.43 -12.21 3.69
C ARG A 457 -4.57 -13.01 4.67
N VAL A 458 -3.88 -14.05 4.22
CA VAL A 458 -2.96 -14.84 5.08
C VAL A 458 -1.75 -14.02 5.50
N VAL A 459 -1.10 -13.33 4.55
CA VAL A 459 0.05 -12.47 4.84
C VAL A 459 -0.36 -11.28 5.71
N ASP A 460 -1.55 -10.75 5.49
CA ASP A 460 -2.12 -9.68 6.29
C ASP A 460 -2.39 -10.11 7.73
N ALA A 461 -3.02 -11.27 7.94
CA ALA A 461 -3.30 -11.83 9.26
C ALA A 461 -2.00 -12.13 10.03
N ARG A 462 -0.96 -12.65 9.36
CA ARG A 462 0.38 -12.80 9.97
C ARG A 462 0.94 -11.45 10.42
N SER A 463 0.83 -10.43 9.58
CA SER A 463 1.32 -9.08 9.90
C SER A 463 0.59 -8.48 11.10
N GLU A 464 -0.72 -8.70 11.23
CA GLU A 464 -1.52 -8.34 12.41
C GLU A 464 -1.06 -9.06 13.68
N GLY A 465 -0.72 -10.35 13.58
CA GLY A 465 -0.18 -11.11 14.72
C GLY A 465 1.18 -10.58 15.15
N PHE A 466 2.04 -10.25 14.21
CA PHE A 466 3.38 -9.72 14.48
C PHE A 466 3.35 -8.28 15.01
N ASP A 467 2.48 -7.41 14.48
CA ASP A 467 2.29 -6.02 14.90
C ASP A 467 0.82 -5.75 15.26
N PRO A 468 0.45 -5.88 16.55
CA PRO A 468 -0.92 -5.66 17.00
C PRO A 468 -1.46 -4.24 16.77
N GLN A 469 -0.58 -3.24 16.63
CA GLN A 469 -1.01 -1.87 16.39
C GLN A 469 -1.77 -1.74 15.05
N LEU A 470 -1.48 -2.62 14.08
CA LEU A 470 -2.19 -2.67 12.80
C LEU A 470 -3.70 -2.93 12.98
N ILE A 471 -4.05 -3.83 13.90
CA ILE A 471 -5.47 -4.16 14.18
C ILE A 471 -6.23 -2.91 14.62
N ARG A 472 -5.63 -2.13 15.52
CA ARG A 472 -6.21 -0.90 16.04
C ARG A 472 -6.28 0.21 14.99
N LEU A 473 -5.21 0.43 14.24
CA LEU A 473 -5.18 1.43 13.17
C LEU A 473 -6.24 1.15 12.10
N ARG A 474 -6.55 -0.12 11.87
CA ARG A 474 -7.63 -0.58 10.98
C ARG A 474 -9.03 -0.46 11.61
N GLY A 475 -9.11 -0.05 12.89
CA GLY A 475 -10.38 0.11 13.61
C GLY A 475 -11.06 -1.21 13.94
N ARG A 476 -10.28 -2.30 14.05
CA ARG A 476 -10.76 -3.64 14.45
C ARG A 476 -10.54 -3.85 15.94
N SER A 477 -11.43 -4.61 16.55
CA SER A 477 -11.31 -5.07 17.94
C SER A 477 -11.81 -6.52 17.97
N PRO A 478 -10.95 -7.50 17.59
CA PRO A 478 -11.36 -8.89 17.53
C PRO A 478 -11.82 -9.40 18.88
N LEU A 479 -12.93 -10.13 18.89
CA LEU A 479 -13.50 -10.77 20.06
C LEU A 479 -13.12 -12.26 20.05
N ILE A 480 -12.50 -12.72 21.14
CA ILE A 480 -12.23 -14.15 21.35
C ILE A 480 -13.14 -14.66 22.46
N LEU A 481 -13.95 -15.66 22.15
CA LEU A 481 -14.76 -16.37 23.12
C LEU A 481 -13.97 -17.56 23.67
N VAL A 482 -13.82 -17.61 24.98
CA VAL A 482 -13.06 -18.65 25.70
C VAL A 482 -13.97 -19.35 26.69
N PRO A 483 -14.60 -20.44 26.33
CA PRO A 483 -15.31 -21.31 27.27
C PRO A 483 -14.33 -21.96 28.24
N VAL A 484 -14.57 -21.79 29.54
CA VAL A 484 -13.72 -22.32 30.63
C VAL A 484 -14.58 -23.20 31.52
N ALA A 485 -14.26 -24.48 31.57
CA ALA A 485 -14.94 -25.47 32.42
C ALA A 485 -14.07 -25.98 33.57
N ASN A 486 -12.71 -25.93 33.40
CA ASN A 486 -11.76 -26.37 34.42
C ASN A 486 -10.82 -25.19 34.76
N PRO A 487 -10.69 -24.80 36.05
CA PRO A 487 -9.82 -23.72 36.49
C PRO A 487 -8.34 -23.99 36.21
N GLU A 488 -7.89 -25.24 36.23
CA GLU A 488 -6.50 -25.62 35.96
C GLU A 488 -6.02 -25.26 34.55
N ASN A 489 -6.90 -25.34 33.56
CA ASN A 489 -6.60 -25.00 32.17
C ASN A 489 -6.76 -23.51 31.86
N ALA A 490 -7.32 -22.74 32.79
CA ALA A 490 -7.67 -21.34 32.54
C ALA A 490 -6.45 -20.48 32.20
N GLY A 491 -5.33 -20.68 32.89
CA GLY A 491 -4.08 -19.93 32.66
C GLY A 491 -3.52 -20.12 31.25
N VAL A 492 -3.45 -21.36 30.79
CA VAL A 492 -2.96 -21.72 29.46
C VAL A 492 -3.87 -21.18 28.37
N LEU A 493 -5.21 -21.28 28.56
CA LEU A 493 -6.20 -20.77 27.62
C LEU A 493 -6.10 -19.24 27.49
N VAL A 494 -5.90 -18.53 28.60
CA VAL A 494 -5.78 -17.08 28.60
C VAL A 494 -4.50 -16.64 27.84
N LYS A 495 -3.38 -17.30 28.08
CA LYS A 495 -2.12 -17.02 27.35
C LYS A 495 -2.26 -17.33 25.84
N MET A 496 -2.94 -18.43 25.50
CA MET A 496 -3.20 -18.74 24.09
C MET A 496 -4.22 -17.78 23.45
N ALA A 497 -5.19 -17.28 24.19
CA ALA A 497 -6.11 -16.24 23.72
C ALA A 497 -5.34 -14.96 23.34
N GLU A 498 -4.29 -14.60 24.10
CA GLU A 498 -3.40 -13.48 23.77
C GLU A 498 -2.62 -13.73 22.46
N ALA A 499 -2.16 -14.94 22.23
CA ALA A 499 -1.46 -15.30 20.98
C ALA A 499 -2.40 -15.20 19.76
N ILE A 500 -3.70 -15.48 19.93
CA ILE A 500 -4.70 -15.34 18.87
C ILE A 500 -5.10 -13.88 18.68
N ALA A 501 -5.22 -13.11 19.77
CA ALA A 501 -5.70 -11.75 19.77
C ALA A 501 -4.94 -10.89 20.80
N PRO A 502 -3.93 -10.13 20.35
CA PRO A 502 -2.97 -9.46 21.22
C PRO A 502 -3.56 -8.40 22.16
N LYS A 503 -2.87 -8.16 23.28
CA LYS A 503 -3.21 -7.19 24.34
C LYS A 503 -3.54 -5.80 23.80
N GLY A 504 -4.50 -5.15 24.45
CA GLY A 504 -4.83 -3.73 24.23
C GLY A 504 -5.58 -3.44 22.92
N VAL A 505 -5.80 -4.44 22.06
CA VAL A 505 -6.55 -4.31 20.81
C VAL A 505 -7.69 -5.29 20.66
N SER A 506 -7.66 -6.41 21.38
CA SER A 506 -8.67 -7.45 21.37
C SER A 506 -9.55 -7.43 22.60
N ARG A 507 -10.73 -8.03 22.47
CA ARG A 507 -11.63 -8.32 23.58
C ARG A 507 -11.64 -9.82 23.79
N THR A 508 -11.42 -10.27 25.03
CA THR A 508 -11.52 -11.67 25.41
C THR A 508 -12.75 -11.83 26.31
N GLN A 509 -13.63 -12.76 25.98
CA GLN A 509 -14.80 -13.08 26.77
C GLN A 509 -14.66 -14.49 27.32
N LEU A 510 -14.49 -14.59 28.63
CA LEU A 510 -14.50 -15.87 29.36
C LEU A 510 -15.95 -16.29 29.59
N LEU A 511 -16.28 -17.51 29.21
CA LEU A 511 -17.63 -18.08 29.37
C LEU A 511 -17.60 -19.31 30.25
N SER A 512 -18.35 -19.28 31.37
CA SER A 512 -18.65 -20.47 32.15
C SER A 512 -20.12 -20.85 31.99
N VAL A 513 -20.36 -22.08 31.57
CA VAL A 513 -21.71 -22.62 31.42
C VAL A 513 -22.00 -23.57 32.58
N VAL A 514 -23.00 -23.24 33.37
CA VAL A 514 -23.38 -23.95 34.57
C VAL A 514 -24.69 -24.69 34.33
N ARG A 515 -24.82 -25.90 34.84
CA ARG A 515 -26.11 -26.60 34.83
C ARG A 515 -27.05 -25.94 35.85
N PRO A 516 -28.31 -25.73 35.51
CA PRO A 516 -29.29 -25.20 36.45
C PRO A 516 -29.35 -26.08 37.70
N PRO A 517 -29.32 -25.48 38.89
CA PRO A 517 -29.48 -26.27 40.13
C PRO A 517 -30.86 -26.92 40.22
N ALA A 518 -30.92 -28.15 40.71
CA ALA A 518 -32.16 -28.89 40.84
C ALA A 518 -33.19 -28.22 41.77
N LYS A 519 -32.74 -27.41 42.73
CA LYS A 519 -33.58 -26.61 43.62
C LYS A 519 -32.88 -25.27 43.89
N TRP A 520 -33.66 -24.20 43.89
CA TRP A 520 -33.25 -22.88 44.34
C TRP A 520 -33.65 -22.70 45.80
N GLU A 521 -32.70 -22.46 46.71
CA GLU A 521 -32.97 -22.10 48.10
C GLU A 521 -32.91 -20.59 48.23
N ASP A 522 -33.96 -20.02 48.80
CA ASP A 522 -34.00 -18.56 49.04
C ASP A 522 -32.83 -18.09 49.96
N GLY A 523 -32.10 -17.12 49.47
CA GLY A 523 -30.99 -16.48 50.20
C GLY A 523 -29.65 -17.20 50.14
N LYS A 524 -29.52 -18.34 49.43
CA LYS A 524 -28.23 -19.02 49.22
C LYS A 524 -27.87 -19.14 47.76
N LEU A 525 -26.61 -18.82 47.42
CA LEU A 525 -26.09 -19.09 46.10
C LEU A 525 -25.92 -20.61 45.91
N PRO A 526 -26.43 -21.19 44.85
CA PRO A 526 -26.21 -22.62 44.51
C PRO A 526 -24.71 -22.92 44.38
N THR A 527 -24.32 -24.13 44.80
CA THR A 527 -22.93 -24.59 44.79
C THR A 527 -22.30 -24.51 43.40
N GLU A 528 -23.09 -24.84 42.38
CA GLU A 528 -22.72 -24.81 40.97
C GLU A 528 -22.33 -23.39 40.49
N LEU A 529 -23.01 -22.37 41.02
CA LEU A 529 -22.67 -20.96 40.73
C LEU A 529 -21.41 -20.48 41.46
N VAL A 530 -21.25 -20.96 42.72
CA VAL A 530 -20.02 -20.66 43.50
C VAL A 530 -18.80 -21.27 42.82
N ASP A 531 -18.91 -22.52 42.35
CA ASP A 531 -17.86 -23.21 41.62
C ASP A 531 -17.50 -22.45 40.31
N ALA A 532 -18.50 -22.02 39.56
CA ALA A 532 -18.32 -21.25 38.35
C ALA A 532 -17.65 -19.88 38.62
N GLN A 533 -18.01 -19.21 39.74
CA GLN A 533 -17.33 -17.99 40.18
C GLN A 533 -15.87 -18.25 40.52
N GLY A 534 -15.56 -19.38 41.18
CA GLY A 534 -14.20 -19.80 41.46
C GLY A 534 -13.38 -20.05 40.20
N ILE A 535 -13.96 -20.77 39.20
CA ILE A 535 -13.33 -21.02 37.91
C ILE A 535 -13.02 -19.72 37.17
N LEU A 536 -14.00 -18.82 37.06
CA LEU A 536 -13.80 -17.54 36.40
C LEU A 536 -12.86 -16.62 37.21
N GLY A 537 -12.89 -16.66 38.52
CA GLY A 537 -11.95 -15.93 39.41
C GLY A 537 -10.51 -16.35 39.13
N GLY A 538 -10.23 -17.64 39.03
CA GLY A 538 -8.93 -18.18 38.63
C GLY A 538 -8.49 -17.72 37.22
N ALA A 539 -9.41 -17.81 36.28
CA ALA A 539 -9.15 -17.34 34.92
C ALA A 539 -8.90 -15.82 34.81
N LEU A 540 -9.64 -15.02 35.59
CA LEU A 540 -9.45 -13.57 35.68
C LEU A 540 -8.11 -13.22 36.32
N SER A 541 -7.73 -13.94 37.38
CA SER A 541 -6.42 -13.75 38.03
C SER A 541 -5.28 -14.07 37.11
N ALA A 542 -5.37 -15.17 36.34
CA ALA A 542 -4.40 -15.52 35.31
C ALA A 542 -4.35 -14.45 34.19
N ALA A 543 -5.50 -13.90 33.78
CA ALA A 543 -5.59 -12.86 32.77
C ALA A 543 -4.93 -11.54 33.24
N ILE A 544 -5.18 -11.14 34.49
CA ILE A 544 -4.57 -9.94 35.07
C ILE A 544 -3.05 -10.09 35.14
N ALA A 545 -2.54 -11.29 35.48
CA ALA A 545 -1.11 -11.55 35.55
C ALA A 545 -0.38 -11.33 34.20
N VAL A 546 -1.09 -11.49 33.09
CA VAL A 546 -0.58 -11.20 31.74
C VAL A 546 -1.12 -9.88 31.14
N ASP A 547 -1.66 -8.99 32.01
CA ASP A 547 -2.22 -7.67 31.61
C ASP A 547 -3.38 -7.76 30.59
N LEU A 548 -4.15 -8.83 30.61
CA LEU A 548 -5.40 -8.96 29.89
C LEU A 548 -6.58 -8.54 30.78
N ARG A 549 -7.59 -7.92 30.17
CA ARG A 549 -8.83 -7.49 30.86
C ARG A 549 -10.04 -8.15 30.20
N PRO A 550 -10.28 -9.45 30.43
CA PRO A 550 -11.39 -10.14 29.80
C PRO A 550 -12.73 -9.76 30.44
N GLU A 551 -13.79 -9.89 29.65
CA GLU A 551 -15.17 -9.90 30.14
C GLU A 551 -15.49 -11.31 30.65
N ALA A 552 -16.16 -11.45 31.79
CA ALA A 552 -16.59 -12.73 32.33
C ALA A 552 -18.11 -12.86 32.19
N LEU A 553 -18.55 -14.01 31.67
CA LEU A 553 -19.97 -14.33 31.51
C LEU A 553 -20.28 -15.71 32.09
N ILE A 554 -21.30 -15.79 32.96
CA ILE A 554 -21.85 -17.03 33.46
C ILE A 554 -23.23 -17.20 32.81
N THR A 555 -23.50 -18.40 32.29
CA THR A 555 -24.81 -18.75 31.72
C THR A 555 -25.28 -20.08 32.28
N LEU A 556 -26.62 -20.28 32.33
CA LEU A 556 -27.24 -21.49 32.82
C LEU A 556 -27.77 -22.29 31.62
N SER A 557 -27.37 -23.57 31.51
CA SER A 557 -27.86 -24.46 30.46
C SER A 557 -27.57 -25.93 30.80
N ASP A 558 -28.50 -26.80 30.50
CA ASP A 558 -28.31 -28.26 30.62
C ASP A 558 -27.36 -28.82 29.56
N ASP A 559 -27.26 -28.16 28.40
CA ASP A 559 -26.32 -28.50 27.31
C ASP A 559 -25.29 -27.39 27.10
N PRO A 560 -24.06 -27.52 27.65
CA PRO A 560 -23.01 -26.53 27.51
C PRO A 560 -22.61 -26.27 26.06
N TRP A 561 -22.63 -27.26 25.20
CA TRP A 561 -22.23 -27.11 23.78
C TRP A 561 -23.27 -26.35 22.97
N ALA A 562 -24.56 -26.58 23.24
CA ALA A 562 -25.62 -25.78 22.66
C ALA A 562 -25.57 -24.33 23.12
N GLU A 563 -25.23 -24.10 24.38
CA GLU A 563 -25.10 -22.74 24.94
C GLU A 563 -23.91 -22.01 24.38
N ILE A 564 -22.73 -22.64 24.26
CA ILE A 564 -21.55 -22.08 23.59
C ILE A 564 -21.93 -21.70 22.16
N THR A 565 -22.68 -22.57 21.44
CA THR A 565 -23.13 -22.26 20.08
C THR A 565 -24.04 -21.03 20.05
N ARG A 566 -24.98 -20.93 21.00
CA ARG A 566 -25.94 -19.81 21.12
C ARG A 566 -25.21 -18.48 21.40
N ILE A 567 -24.25 -18.48 22.33
CA ILE A 567 -23.46 -17.29 22.65
C ILE A 567 -22.58 -16.89 21.46
N ALA A 568 -21.94 -17.85 20.81
CA ALA A 568 -21.11 -17.58 19.61
C ALA A 568 -21.93 -16.96 18.47
N GLN A 569 -23.16 -17.42 18.24
CA GLN A 569 -24.05 -16.84 17.23
C GLN A 569 -24.50 -15.43 17.58
N ARG A 570 -24.71 -15.15 18.88
CA ARG A 570 -25.13 -13.82 19.38
C ARG A 570 -24.01 -12.80 19.40
N SER A 571 -22.86 -13.15 19.96
CA SER A 571 -21.70 -12.24 20.11
C SER A 571 -20.83 -12.15 18.86
N ARG A 572 -20.95 -13.10 17.94
CA ARG A 572 -20.18 -13.20 16.67
C ARG A 572 -18.68 -12.99 16.88
N PRO A 573 -18.04 -13.82 17.73
CA PRO A 573 -16.61 -13.68 17.97
C PRO A 573 -15.80 -13.97 16.68
N ASP A 574 -14.61 -13.41 16.59
CA ASP A 574 -13.66 -13.70 15.51
C ASP A 574 -13.12 -15.12 15.61
N ALA A 575 -12.92 -15.62 16.85
CA ALA A 575 -12.54 -16.99 17.11
C ALA A 575 -13.13 -17.50 18.44
N ILE A 576 -13.33 -18.83 18.52
CA ILE A 576 -13.65 -19.54 19.75
C ILE A 576 -12.42 -20.36 20.13
N LEU A 577 -11.90 -20.19 21.35
CA LEU A 577 -10.80 -20.97 21.89
C LEU A 577 -11.32 -21.97 22.92
N LEU A 578 -11.19 -23.25 22.61
CA LEU A 578 -11.63 -24.37 23.46
C LEU A 578 -10.41 -25.06 24.05
N GLY A 579 -10.42 -25.34 25.35
CA GLY A 579 -9.49 -26.23 26.02
C GLY A 579 -10.06 -27.64 26.13
N ILE A 580 -9.31 -28.65 25.75
CA ILE A 580 -9.69 -30.05 25.90
C ILE A 580 -8.54 -30.79 26.62
N GLY A 581 -8.83 -31.49 27.73
CA GLY A 581 -7.84 -32.27 28.45
C GLY A 581 -7.46 -33.53 27.67
N GLU A 582 -8.45 -34.37 27.34
CA GLU A 582 -8.28 -35.57 26.53
C GLU A 582 -9.23 -35.54 25.32
N LEU A 583 -8.69 -35.94 24.17
CA LEU A 583 -9.49 -36.05 22.94
C LEU A 583 -9.92 -37.50 22.73
N HIS A 584 -11.19 -37.79 23.08
CA HIS A 584 -11.78 -39.08 22.79
C HIS A 584 -12.66 -39.02 21.53
N GLN A 585 -12.80 -40.14 20.86
CA GLN A 585 -13.64 -40.24 19.64
C GLN A 585 -15.07 -39.78 19.86
N SER A 586 -15.65 -40.04 21.04
CA SER A 586 -16.99 -39.61 21.44
C SER A 586 -17.18 -38.09 21.50
N ILE A 587 -16.12 -37.32 21.90
CA ILE A 587 -16.13 -35.86 21.96
C ILE A 587 -15.92 -35.30 20.55
N ALA A 588 -14.99 -35.88 19.79
CA ALA A 588 -14.64 -35.43 18.44
C ALA A 588 -15.81 -35.66 17.46
N ALA A 589 -16.43 -36.83 17.45
CA ALA A 589 -17.49 -37.19 16.52
C ALA A 589 -18.92 -36.77 16.98
N GLY A 590 -19.05 -36.09 18.09
CA GLY A 590 -20.33 -35.69 18.67
C GLY A 590 -20.50 -34.17 18.87
N PRO A 591 -20.32 -33.67 20.11
CA PRO A 591 -20.61 -32.26 20.44
C PRO A 591 -19.71 -31.26 19.72
N LEU A 592 -18.45 -31.57 19.59
CA LEU A 592 -17.45 -30.68 18.97
C LEU A 592 -17.69 -30.53 17.45
N GLU A 593 -18.03 -31.63 16.78
CA GLU A 593 -18.35 -31.59 15.35
C GLU A 593 -19.63 -30.78 15.10
N ARG A 594 -20.67 -30.96 15.96
CA ARG A 594 -21.89 -30.12 15.89
C ARG A 594 -21.64 -28.64 16.10
N LEU A 595 -20.73 -28.28 17.03
CA LEU A 595 -20.32 -26.88 17.22
C LEU A 595 -19.65 -26.32 15.96
N ILE A 596 -18.68 -27.07 15.39
CA ILE A 596 -17.93 -26.65 14.20
C ILE A 596 -18.87 -26.44 13.00
N ASP A 597 -19.89 -27.29 12.85
CA ASP A 597 -20.83 -27.17 11.74
C ASP A 597 -21.86 -26.03 11.91
N ARG A 598 -22.23 -25.69 13.16
CA ARG A 598 -23.27 -24.71 13.45
C ARG A 598 -22.79 -23.26 13.57
N VAL A 599 -21.52 -23.05 13.84
CA VAL A 599 -20.96 -21.69 13.96
C VAL A 599 -20.17 -21.29 12.71
N SER A 600 -20.34 -20.03 12.31
CA SER A 600 -19.60 -19.46 11.17
C SER A 600 -18.28 -18.77 11.60
N THR A 601 -17.78 -19.13 12.77
CA THR A 601 -16.60 -18.53 13.44
C THR A 601 -15.42 -19.49 13.35
N ASP A 602 -14.18 -18.97 13.34
CA ASP A 602 -13.01 -19.81 13.46
C ASP A 602 -12.96 -20.48 14.84
N ILE A 603 -12.62 -21.77 14.87
CA ILE A 603 -12.52 -22.55 16.11
C ILE A 603 -11.08 -23.01 16.28
N VAL A 604 -10.51 -22.69 17.44
CA VAL A 604 -9.19 -23.10 17.87
C VAL A 604 -9.35 -24.01 19.10
N ILE A 605 -8.78 -25.20 19.02
CA ILE A 605 -8.87 -26.20 20.07
C ILE A 605 -7.46 -26.45 20.59
N LEU A 606 -7.26 -26.20 21.88
CA LEU A 606 -5.97 -26.42 22.57
C LEU A 606 -6.08 -27.69 23.41
N ARG A 607 -5.12 -28.60 23.21
CA ARG A 607 -4.82 -29.71 24.10
C ARG A 607 -3.38 -29.55 24.56
N ALA A 608 -3.17 -29.21 25.81
CA ALA A 608 -1.85 -29.06 26.41
C ALA A 608 -1.91 -29.44 27.90
N PRO A 609 -0.76 -29.83 28.50
CA PRO A 609 -0.64 -29.97 29.96
C PRO A 609 -0.97 -28.63 30.67
N THR A 610 -1.41 -28.73 31.92
CA THR A 610 -1.84 -27.55 32.71
C THR A 610 -0.67 -26.60 33.03
N ASP A 611 0.55 -27.10 33.07
CA ASP A 611 1.80 -26.37 33.31
C ASP A 611 2.49 -25.90 32.01
N TRP A 612 1.93 -26.21 30.83
CA TRP A 612 2.51 -25.81 29.56
C TRP A 612 2.39 -24.31 29.33
N ASP A 613 3.46 -23.70 28.80
CA ASP A 613 3.51 -22.28 28.48
C ASP A 613 3.77 -22.07 26.98
N PRO A 614 2.85 -21.38 26.25
CA PRO A 614 3.05 -21.03 24.83
C PRO A 614 4.35 -20.28 24.58
N ASP A 615 4.84 -19.51 25.56
CA ASP A 615 6.05 -18.72 25.43
C ASP A 615 7.33 -19.58 25.40
N GLN A 616 7.27 -20.79 25.91
CA GLN A 616 8.39 -21.74 25.92
C GLN A 616 8.45 -22.61 24.66
N ALA A 617 7.45 -22.57 23.79
CA ALA A 617 7.43 -23.35 22.55
C ALA A 617 8.46 -22.84 21.55
N ALA A 618 9.67 -23.39 21.53
CA ALA A 618 10.75 -23.00 20.64
C ALA A 618 10.63 -23.65 19.23
N ARG A 619 10.17 -24.91 19.18
CA ARG A 619 10.04 -25.72 17.94
C ARG A 619 8.58 -26.02 17.68
N ILE A 620 8.07 -25.48 16.56
CA ILE A 620 6.66 -25.61 16.15
C ILE A 620 6.57 -26.47 14.90
N LEU A 621 5.76 -27.54 14.93
CA LEU A 621 5.49 -28.41 13.81
C LEU A 621 4.12 -28.10 13.19
N VAL A 622 4.10 -27.91 11.86
CA VAL A 622 2.86 -27.64 11.09
C VAL A 622 2.70 -28.70 10.00
N PRO A 623 2.06 -29.83 10.26
CA PRO A 623 1.76 -30.81 9.22
C PRO A 623 0.79 -30.21 8.18
N SER A 624 1.11 -30.31 6.89
CA SER A 624 0.34 -29.72 5.81
C SER A 624 0.33 -30.59 4.55
N ARG A 625 -0.80 -30.65 3.87
CA ARG A 625 -0.97 -31.40 2.60
C ARG A 625 -0.70 -30.57 1.33
N GLY A 626 -0.08 -29.39 1.46
CA GLY A 626 0.26 -28.53 0.30
C GLY A 626 -0.67 -27.32 0.10
N GLY A 627 -0.50 -26.57 -0.97
CA GLY A 627 -0.84 -25.18 -1.21
C GLY A 627 -2.28 -24.67 -1.09
N ARG A 628 -3.29 -25.52 -0.83
CA ARG A 628 -4.67 -25.07 -0.52
C ARG A 628 -4.99 -25.05 0.98
N ALA A 629 -3.99 -25.30 1.83
CA ALA A 629 -4.15 -25.34 3.28
C ALA A 629 -3.77 -24.03 3.98
N GLN A 630 -3.89 -22.89 3.28
CA GLN A 630 -3.64 -21.56 3.86
C GLN A 630 -4.68 -21.20 4.92
N SER A 631 -4.22 -20.70 6.08
CA SER A 631 -5.09 -20.34 7.20
C SER A 631 -4.71 -18.99 7.80
N PRO A 632 -5.55 -17.95 7.65
CA PRO A 632 -5.31 -16.64 8.25
C PRO A 632 -5.15 -16.70 9.77
N ILE A 633 -5.96 -17.52 10.45
CA ILE A 633 -5.84 -17.65 11.92
C ILE A 633 -4.53 -18.33 12.33
N ARG A 634 -4.08 -19.37 11.60
CA ARG A 634 -2.77 -20.01 11.86
C ARG A 634 -1.63 -19.02 11.61
N ALA A 635 -1.70 -18.26 10.53
CA ALA A 635 -0.72 -17.23 10.22
C ALA A 635 -0.67 -16.14 11.31
N ARG A 636 -1.82 -15.73 11.86
CA ARG A 636 -1.89 -14.78 12.98
C ARG A 636 -1.25 -15.35 14.24
N VAL A 637 -1.58 -16.59 14.61
CA VAL A 637 -0.99 -17.27 15.77
C VAL A 637 0.53 -17.39 15.61
N LEU A 638 1.01 -17.87 14.47
CA LEU A 638 2.45 -17.95 14.18
C LEU A 638 3.12 -16.58 14.21
N GLY A 639 2.48 -15.55 13.64
CA GLY A 639 2.96 -14.17 13.71
C GLY A 639 3.11 -13.67 15.14
N SER A 640 2.11 -13.94 16.00
CA SER A 640 2.14 -13.57 17.40
C SER A 640 3.21 -14.32 18.18
N LEU A 641 3.27 -15.65 18.04
CA LEU A 641 4.26 -16.48 18.71
C LEU A 641 5.71 -16.14 18.33
N THR A 642 5.95 -15.71 17.08
CA THR A 642 7.30 -15.35 16.56
C THR A 642 7.67 -13.90 16.82
N ARG A 643 6.78 -13.08 17.41
CA ARG A 643 7.02 -11.66 17.72
C ARG A 643 8.05 -11.48 18.82
N GLU A 644 7.91 -12.23 19.92
CA GLU A 644 8.67 -12.04 21.16
C GLU A 644 9.91 -12.90 21.23
N ALA A 645 9.93 -14.03 20.54
CA ALA A 645 11.05 -14.96 20.52
C ALA A 645 11.33 -15.51 19.12
N ARG A 646 12.59 -15.80 18.86
CA ARG A 646 12.98 -16.50 17.62
C ARG A 646 12.61 -17.98 17.77
N ARG A 647 11.64 -18.45 16.99
CA ARG A 647 11.13 -19.82 17.00
C ARG A 647 11.38 -20.50 15.66
N GLU A 648 11.60 -21.82 15.72
CA GLU A 648 11.73 -22.65 14.51
C GLU A 648 10.36 -23.21 14.14
N VAL A 649 9.84 -22.85 12.97
CA VAL A 649 8.56 -23.36 12.47
C VAL A 649 8.81 -24.30 11.30
N THR A 650 8.50 -25.59 11.47
CA THR A 650 8.68 -26.61 10.43
C THR A 650 7.34 -26.97 9.81
N PHE A 651 7.18 -26.67 8.53
CA PHE A 651 6.06 -27.14 7.72
C PHE A 651 6.40 -28.50 7.14
N LEU A 652 5.65 -29.52 7.57
CA LEU A 652 5.89 -30.91 7.20
C LEU A 652 4.87 -31.41 6.17
N GLY A 653 5.34 -31.82 5.01
CA GLY A 653 4.57 -32.54 4.00
C GLY A 653 4.99 -34.00 3.96
N VAL A 654 4.03 -34.92 4.03
CA VAL A 654 4.28 -36.35 3.87
C VAL A 654 3.55 -36.82 2.61
N LEU A 655 4.29 -37.38 1.68
CA LEU A 655 3.82 -37.94 0.40
C LEU A 655 4.03 -39.43 0.39
N ARG A 656 3.21 -40.15 -0.38
CA ARG A 656 3.38 -41.60 -0.57
C ARG A 656 4.71 -41.89 -1.30
N GLU A 657 5.35 -43.00 -0.97
CA GLU A 657 6.61 -43.41 -1.60
C GLU A 657 6.45 -43.61 -3.12
N SER A 658 5.28 -44.00 -3.58
CA SER A 658 4.93 -44.19 -4.99
C SER A 658 4.88 -42.90 -5.83
N MET A 659 4.98 -41.71 -5.23
CA MET A 659 4.91 -40.45 -5.97
C MET A 659 6.21 -40.14 -6.71
N ASP A 660 6.06 -39.64 -7.95
CA ASP A 660 7.18 -39.27 -8.79
C ASP A 660 7.95 -38.03 -8.31
N SER A 661 9.19 -37.87 -8.76
CA SER A 661 10.03 -36.73 -8.36
C SER A 661 9.48 -35.36 -8.77
N SER A 662 8.56 -35.29 -9.75
CA SER A 662 7.93 -34.07 -10.19
C SER A 662 6.85 -33.59 -9.18
N ALA A 663 6.07 -34.52 -8.63
CA ALA A 663 5.09 -34.27 -7.59
C ALA A 663 5.77 -33.88 -6.26
N VAL A 664 6.89 -34.49 -5.91
CA VAL A 664 7.69 -34.12 -4.73
C VAL A 664 8.18 -32.67 -4.86
N ARG A 665 8.82 -32.31 -5.98
CA ARG A 665 9.26 -30.94 -6.24
C ARG A 665 8.11 -29.93 -6.27
N ALA A 666 6.95 -30.32 -6.76
CA ALA A 666 5.76 -29.47 -6.74
C ALA A 666 5.29 -29.23 -5.29
N SER A 667 5.16 -30.27 -4.48
CA SER A 667 4.78 -30.19 -3.07
C SER A 667 5.81 -29.38 -2.25
N GLU A 668 7.09 -29.57 -2.50
CA GLU A 668 8.15 -28.80 -1.83
C GLU A 668 8.04 -27.28 -2.14
N ARG A 669 7.79 -26.93 -3.40
CA ARG A 669 7.57 -25.51 -3.80
C ARG A 669 6.35 -24.92 -3.14
N GLU A 670 5.25 -25.66 -3.08
CA GLU A 670 4.02 -25.23 -2.42
C GLU A 670 4.21 -25.07 -0.91
N LEU A 671 4.91 -25.99 -0.27
CA LEU A 671 5.17 -25.96 1.16
C LEU A 671 6.13 -24.80 1.54
N LYS A 672 7.17 -24.58 0.74
CA LYS A 672 8.07 -23.41 0.87
C LYS A 672 7.31 -22.08 0.71
N ALA A 673 6.35 -22.03 -0.21
CA ALA A 673 5.50 -20.84 -0.37
C ALA A 673 4.62 -20.63 0.87
N LEU A 674 4.00 -21.70 1.39
CA LEU A 674 3.17 -21.66 2.59
C LEU A 674 3.99 -21.20 3.82
N ALA A 675 5.16 -21.77 4.04
CA ALA A 675 6.07 -21.39 5.12
C ALA A 675 6.47 -19.90 5.05
N ARG A 676 6.75 -19.41 3.86
CA ARG A 676 7.07 -18.00 3.63
C ARG A 676 5.87 -17.08 3.91
N ASP A 677 4.66 -17.50 3.53
CA ASP A 677 3.47 -16.69 3.68
C ASP A 677 3.00 -16.63 5.15
N GLU A 678 3.11 -17.74 5.91
CA GLU A 678 2.60 -17.84 7.29
C GLU A 678 3.67 -17.59 8.38
N ALA A 679 4.96 -17.91 8.13
CA ALA A 679 6.03 -17.85 9.14
C ALA A 679 7.30 -17.17 8.61
N ARG A 680 7.24 -15.86 8.38
CA ARG A 680 8.31 -15.03 7.80
C ARG A 680 9.68 -15.28 8.46
N GLY A 681 10.64 -15.83 7.69
CA GLY A 681 12.04 -15.97 8.11
C GLY A 681 12.31 -17.07 9.15
N SER A 682 11.29 -17.57 9.85
CA SER A 682 11.37 -18.68 10.83
C SER A 682 10.79 -20.00 10.29
N GLY A 683 10.18 -19.97 9.09
CA GLY A 683 9.53 -21.14 8.48
C GLY A 683 10.46 -21.94 7.59
N THR A 684 10.62 -23.22 7.88
CA THR A 684 11.27 -24.22 7.03
C THR A 684 10.23 -25.17 6.44
N ALA A 685 10.52 -25.74 5.26
CA ALA A 685 9.64 -26.70 4.60
C ALA A 685 10.37 -28.00 4.44
N VAL A 686 9.78 -29.09 4.94
CA VAL A 686 10.30 -30.44 4.84
C VAL A 686 9.27 -31.31 4.15
N VAL A 687 9.67 -32.04 3.11
CA VAL A 687 8.83 -33.02 2.41
C VAL A 687 9.47 -34.40 2.57
N LEU A 688 8.68 -35.32 3.07
CA LEU A 688 9.10 -36.71 3.27
C LEU A 688 8.28 -37.66 2.39
N GLN A 689 8.90 -38.71 1.86
CA GLN A 689 8.18 -39.78 1.16
C GLN A 689 8.06 -40.96 2.12
N ARG A 690 6.85 -41.22 2.61
CA ARG A 690 6.49 -42.30 3.52
C ARG A 690 5.05 -42.69 3.30
N ASP A 691 4.72 -43.97 3.38
CA ASP A 691 3.38 -44.49 3.21
C ASP A 691 2.52 -44.31 4.46
N ASP A 692 3.13 -44.35 5.66
CA ASP A 692 2.43 -44.13 6.92
C ASP A 692 2.59 -42.66 7.37
N LEU A 693 1.63 -41.84 6.96
CA LEU A 693 1.53 -40.42 7.34
C LEU A 693 1.42 -40.24 8.87
N VAL A 694 0.61 -41.08 9.54
CA VAL A 694 0.30 -40.91 10.97
C VAL A 694 1.56 -41.19 11.79
N ALA A 695 2.22 -42.31 11.55
CA ALA A 695 3.43 -42.69 12.27
C ALA A 695 4.55 -41.65 12.11
N GLU A 696 4.75 -41.14 10.89
CA GLU A 696 5.82 -40.17 10.63
C GLU A 696 5.55 -38.82 11.33
N VAL A 697 4.31 -38.30 11.27
CA VAL A 697 3.94 -37.06 11.95
C VAL A 697 4.04 -37.20 13.46
N VAL A 698 3.57 -38.31 14.03
CA VAL A 698 3.67 -38.59 15.47
C VAL A 698 5.12 -38.71 15.91
N GLN A 699 5.98 -39.39 15.13
CA GLN A 699 7.40 -39.47 15.43
C GLN A 699 8.05 -38.09 15.49
N ARG A 700 7.79 -37.23 14.50
CA ARG A 700 8.34 -35.87 14.45
C ARG A 700 7.79 -34.97 15.54
N SER A 701 6.55 -35.21 15.98
CA SER A 701 5.93 -34.41 17.05
C SER A 701 6.64 -34.57 18.41
N ARG A 702 7.37 -35.67 18.62
CA ARG A 702 8.15 -35.89 19.87
C ARG A 702 9.33 -34.93 20.03
N GLU A 703 9.81 -34.36 18.92
CA GLU A 703 10.92 -33.40 18.90
C GLU A 703 10.45 -31.94 18.96
N CYS A 704 9.14 -31.71 19.05
CA CYS A 704 8.54 -30.38 18.98
C CYS A 704 7.83 -30.01 20.28
N ASP A 705 7.77 -28.71 20.55
CA ASP A 705 7.16 -28.14 21.75
C ASP A 705 5.70 -27.74 21.52
N LEU A 706 5.28 -27.61 20.26
CA LEU A 706 3.90 -27.34 19.83
C LEU A 706 3.66 -27.92 18.44
N MET A 707 2.53 -28.59 18.23
CA MET A 707 2.05 -28.98 16.92
C MET A 707 0.77 -28.21 16.56
N ILE A 708 0.69 -27.69 15.32
CA ILE A 708 -0.49 -26.96 14.83
C ILE A 708 -1.11 -27.76 13.68
N LEU A 709 -2.31 -28.29 13.89
CA LEU A 709 -3.07 -29.04 12.90
C LEU A 709 -4.23 -28.22 12.32
N GLY A 710 -4.34 -28.23 10.99
CA GLY A 710 -5.50 -27.66 10.29
C GLY A 710 -6.66 -28.69 10.16
N LEU A 711 -7.84 -28.34 10.66
CA LEU A 711 -9.06 -29.11 10.46
C LEU A 711 -9.85 -28.53 9.28
N ARG A 712 -10.29 -29.39 8.36
CA ARG A 712 -11.16 -28.96 7.25
C ARG A 712 -12.62 -29.11 7.64
N ARG A 713 -13.40 -28.04 7.51
CA ARG A 713 -14.85 -28.14 7.49
C ARG A 713 -15.27 -28.83 6.18
N SER A 714 -15.77 -30.03 6.26
CA SER A 714 -16.28 -30.75 5.09
C SER A 714 -17.73 -30.32 4.81
N GLY A 715 -18.05 -30.07 3.53
CA GLY A 715 -19.43 -29.93 3.11
C GLY A 715 -20.25 -31.22 3.40
N ARG A 716 -21.58 -31.07 3.46
CA ARG A 716 -22.58 -32.08 3.83
C ARG A 716 -22.12 -33.54 3.70
N GLY A 717 -21.99 -34.23 4.84
CA GLY A 717 -21.85 -35.67 4.94
C GLY A 717 -20.42 -36.23 5.14
N ARG A 718 -19.39 -35.42 5.38
CA ARG A 718 -18.06 -35.89 5.76
C ARG A 718 -17.66 -35.31 7.12
N SER A 719 -17.23 -36.17 8.05
CA SER A 719 -16.74 -35.75 9.37
C SER A 719 -15.56 -34.81 9.30
N VAL A 720 -15.58 -33.74 10.12
CA VAL A 720 -14.47 -32.77 10.30
C VAL A 720 -13.24 -33.48 10.84
N PHE A 721 -13.43 -34.47 11.73
CA PHE A 721 -12.40 -35.29 12.34
C PHE A 721 -12.22 -36.64 11.60
N GLY A 722 -12.55 -36.71 10.31
CA GLY A 722 -12.40 -37.94 9.54
C GLY A 722 -10.94 -38.19 9.11
N GLY A 723 -10.53 -39.46 9.17
CA GLY A 723 -9.25 -39.96 8.67
C GLY A 723 -8.04 -39.57 9.52
N PRO A 724 -6.84 -39.46 8.92
CA PRO A 724 -5.56 -39.45 9.64
C PRO A 724 -5.38 -38.27 10.61
N MET A 725 -6.21 -37.22 10.54
CA MET A 725 -6.07 -36.06 11.43
C MET A 725 -6.46 -36.36 12.88
N LEU A 726 -7.54 -37.16 13.07
CA LEU A 726 -7.92 -37.59 14.41
C LEU A 726 -6.89 -38.59 14.97
N ASP A 727 -6.39 -39.50 14.15
CA ASP A 727 -5.40 -40.49 14.55
C ASP A 727 -4.09 -39.82 15.01
N ILE A 728 -3.63 -38.81 14.26
CA ILE A 728 -2.49 -37.97 14.65
C ILE A 728 -2.79 -37.24 15.98
N ALA A 729 -3.97 -36.64 16.08
CA ALA A 729 -4.34 -35.87 17.26
C ALA A 729 -4.45 -36.76 18.52
N MET A 730 -4.91 -38.00 18.40
CA MET A 730 -4.98 -38.95 19.53
C MET A 730 -3.62 -39.57 19.88
N ALA A 731 -2.78 -39.86 18.87
CA ALA A 731 -1.50 -40.54 19.08
C ALA A 731 -0.35 -39.64 19.55
N THR A 732 -0.47 -38.31 19.38
CA THR A 732 0.61 -37.38 19.80
C THR A 732 0.52 -37.01 21.27
N SER A 733 1.64 -36.96 21.97
CA SER A 733 1.79 -36.43 23.33
C SER A 733 2.22 -34.96 23.36
N CYS A 734 2.64 -34.39 22.22
CA CYS A 734 3.00 -32.98 22.09
C CYS A 734 1.78 -32.09 22.34
N PRO A 735 1.96 -30.91 22.98
CA PRO A 735 0.95 -29.85 23.00
C PRO A 735 0.41 -29.59 21.61
N LEU A 736 -0.92 -29.57 21.46
CA LEU A 736 -1.60 -29.60 20.17
C LEU A 736 -2.58 -28.44 20.03
N LEU A 737 -2.45 -27.67 18.98
CA LEU A 737 -3.38 -26.65 18.57
C LEU A 737 -4.09 -27.05 17.27
N MET A 738 -5.38 -27.35 17.34
CA MET A 738 -6.19 -27.71 16.17
C MET A 738 -6.99 -26.49 15.72
N ILE A 739 -6.93 -26.15 14.45
CA ILE A 739 -7.56 -24.95 13.89
C ILE A 739 -8.57 -25.37 12.82
N SER A 740 -9.85 -25.06 13.08
CA SER A 740 -10.94 -25.20 12.12
C SER A 740 -11.31 -23.83 11.58
N GLN A 741 -10.94 -23.57 10.36
CA GLN A 741 -11.17 -22.29 9.71
C GLN A 741 -12.61 -22.18 9.18
N ARG A 742 -13.16 -20.97 9.26
CA ARG A 742 -14.41 -20.59 8.58
C ARG A 742 -14.29 -20.89 7.07
N GLY A 743 -15.29 -21.58 6.51
CA GLY A 743 -15.36 -21.92 5.08
C GLY A 743 -15.72 -20.72 4.20
#